data_5305d9daa9c81e9aaedb19f1555fa6bc
#
_entry.id   5305d9daa9c81e9aaedb19f1555fa6bc
#
_cell.length_a   1.000
_cell.length_b   1.000
_cell.length_c   1.000
_cell.angle_alpha   90.00
_cell.angle_beta   90.00
_cell.angle_gamma   90.00
#
_symmetry.space_group_name_H-M   'P 1'
#
loop_
_entity.id
_entity.type
_entity.pdbx_description
1 polymer ?
#
loop_
_entity_poly.entity_id
_entity_poly.type
_entity_poly.pdbx_seq_one_letter_code
_entity_poly.pdbx_strand_id
1 'polypeptide(L)'
;MGMWKLKRRDFLKGVGLTGAGVMLSGNAWSLNRLEPVGDTLATEYPYRDWEDLYRNEWAWDKVGHAAHCINCMGNCGWDIYVKDGIVVREEQIAKYPQIHDNIPDANPRGCNKGAIHSTSMYEADRLRYPLKRAGERGEGKWQRISWDQATEEVADKIIDIFVKHGPGKLKTHQGSGNQSMVRQAGPARFAALVGGIQLDGFTVVGDLLTGAHLAYGNPLESFTSDAWFDADYIMLGMINPNATRIPDAHYIWEAKYNGARITSSSPDYNPSAIHTDLWMPINQGTDPFLAMSFVNVIIEEGLFKPEFMKEQTDLPMLVRIDTGKLLREADLVEGGSDEVFYHWDLNTNKAVKAKGSMGDDDKTLKLGAVDPALEGTFTVEEGIKVTTVFEQVKLEAAKFTPEKTQEHTNVHPDIVRQEARHLAKAKKAIIMLGYITSSYSNCLYTCWGYALTLALTGHGGRTGGLDTSWVVWNHPRWSELAGFEGKKSARLEAGGLGEFLRGGMMEGARKQFDNKKLKERVGFDLDEMEAMMNESVEKGWMPYHGEIKGMISIADNTFRRNKMSEKYREEHLRQAEELYVNINVRMDSTAEWADYILPAASHYEAWDIRTQGYHRFANIFTRPVEPVGESKPDWEIMALLTKKIQERAIARGIGPIQDGDVTRDLHTIHDDFTRNGTLNTDYDVLKHIIEDSPEFGGVTIEEAAEKGFITMNEHAGLNQPLKPDEGYNPFTAQTDGKKPYETLTGRITFFCDHPWFEKLDSTVPTARLHAGPKASNYPLKFYSPHSRWGIHSNWRSNKYLLRLQRGEPNIYINPKLAAQKGIKDGDTVRLFNANGDFFAQAKFYPSIPEDSIMMEHVWQPHQYIKRRNMNMSHAVFLQPLELVGNWGHLRFIYAKWNANQHIHESSYDIELAKPEDINDPRAV
;
A
#
# COMPACT_ATOMS: atom_id res chain seq x y z
N MET A 1 -51.96 21.91 -30.00
CA MET A 1 -51.91 22.11 -28.54
C MET A 1 -50.86 23.17 -28.29
N GLY A 2 -51.27 24.38 -27.92
CA GLY A 2 -50.41 25.55 -27.82
C GLY A 2 -49.57 25.51 -26.56
N MET A 3 -48.24 25.56 -26.72
CA MET A 3 -47.31 25.81 -25.64
C MET A 3 -47.45 27.26 -25.15
N TRP A 4 -47.87 27.45 -23.92
CA TRP A 4 -47.90 28.74 -23.27
C TRP A 4 -46.46 29.21 -23.02
N LYS A 5 -46.01 30.20 -23.77
CA LYS A 5 -44.78 30.92 -23.49
C LYS A 5 -45.01 31.90 -22.33
N LEU A 6 -44.80 31.45 -21.11
CA LEU A 6 -44.74 32.35 -19.97
C LEU A 6 -43.50 33.24 -20.09
N LYS A 7 -43.69 34.57 -20.04
CA LYS A 7 -42.58 35.51 -20.02
C LYS A 7 -41.85 35.40 -18.67
N ARG A 8 -40.54 35.50 -18.68
CA ARG A 8 -39.66 35.40 -17.49
C ARG A 8 -40.12 36.28 -16.32
N ARG A 9 -40.71 37.46 -16.64
CA ARG A 9 -41.27 38.39 -15.65
C ARG A 9 -42.55 37.88 -14.98
N ASP A 10 -43.35 37.09 -15.66
CA ASP A 10 -44.60 36.52 -15.13
C ASP A 10 -44.32 35.26 -14.33
N PHE A 11 -43.27 34.53 -14.70
CA PHE A 11 -42.72 33.41 -13.90
C PHE A 11 -42.16 33.93 -12.57
N LEU A 12 -41.36 34.99 -12.59
CA LEU A 12 -40.79 35.58 -11.35
C LEU A 12 -41.87 36.19 -10.43
N LYS A 13 -42.93 36.74 -10.98
CA LYS A 13 -44.08 37.20 -10.19
C LYS A 13 -44.86 36.04 -9.58
N GLY A 14 -45.01 34.95 -10.31
CA GLY A 14 -45.65 33.72 -9.84
C GLY A 14 -44.86 33.08 -8.73
N VAL A 15 -43.54 32.98 -8.86
CA VAL A 15 -42.62 32.44 -7.83
C VAL A 15 -42.60 33.37 -6.61
N GLY A 16 -42.62 34.69 -6.78
CA GLY A 16 -42.68 35.65 -5.66
C GLY A 16 -43.99 35.55 -4.87
N LEU A 17 -45.13 35.37 -5.56
CA LEU A 17 -46.44 35.21 -4.90
C LEU A 17 -46.62 33.84 -4.27
N THR A 18 -46.08 32.77 -4.86
CA THR A 18 -46.08 31.43 -4.25
C THR A 18 -45.08 31.35 -3.10
N GLY A 19 -43.93 32.02 -3.20
CA GLY A 19 -43.00 32.15 -2.11
C GLY A 19 -43.55 32.91 -0.90
N ALA A 20 -44.25 34.04 -1.15
CA ALA A 20 -44.95 34.80 -0.12
C ALA A 20 -46.16 34.02 0.46
N GLY A 21 -46.89 33.26 -0.39
CA GLY A 21 -47.98 32.41 0.04
C GLY A 21 -47.50 31.21 0.93
N VAL A 22 -46.38 30.59 0.56
CA VAL A 22 -45.75 29.54 1.35
C VAL A 22 -45.14 30.08 2.67
N MET A 23 -44.67 31.34 2.64
CA MET A 23 -44.20 31.98 3.87
C MET A 23 -45.36 32.37 4.80
N LEU A 24 -46.55 32.68 4.26
CA LEU A 24 -47.72 33.00 5.06
C LEU A 24 -48.57 31.78 5.48
N SER A 25 -48.40 30.64 4.79
CA SER A 25 -49.12 29.41 5.12
C SER A 25 -48.25 28.32 5.73
N GLY A 26 -46.95 28.49 5.69
CA GLY A 26 -46.01 27.56 6.36
C GLY A 26 -46.03 27.80 7.86
N ASN A 27 -46.26 26.73 8.57
CA ASN A 27 -46.28 26.67 10.03
C ASN A 27 -45.28 27.68 10.63
N ALA A 28 -45.77 28.60 11.45
CA ALA A 28 -44.98 29.58 12.20
C ALA A 28 -43.85 28.96 13.02
N TRP A 29 -43.81 27.65 13.14
CA TRP A 29 -42.77 26.89 13.81
C TRP A 29 -41.40 26.88 13.12
N SER A 30 -41.33 27.01 11.81
CA SER A 30 -40.03 27.01 11.09
C SER A 30 -39.37 28.41 11.11
N LEU A 31 -40.18 29.46 11.23
CA LEU A 31 -39.68 30.84 11.34
C LEU A 31 -39.19 31.22 12.75
N ASN A 32 -39.85 30.66 13.78
CA ASN A 32 -39.39 30.86 15.14
C ASN A 32 -38.05 30.18 15.48
N ARG A 33 -37.59 29.26 14.63
CA ARG A 33 -36.23 28.68 14.77
C ARG A 33 -35.16 29.49 14.04
N LEU A 34 -35.56 30.49 13.28
CA LEU A 34 -34.67 31.38 12.57
C LEU A 34 -34.68 32.80 13.17
N GLU A 35 -35.12 32.94 14.44
CA GLU A 35 -34.88 34.18 15.15
C GLU A 35 -33.39 34.47 15.15
N PRO A 36 -32.97 35.65 14.71
CA PRO A 36 -31.59 36.04 14.72
C PRO A 36 -31.07 35.87 16.17
N VAL A 37 -29.96 35.22 16.34
CA VAL A 37 -29.30 35.09 17.66
C VAL A 37 -28.85 36.49 18.07
N GLY A 38 -29.79 37.27 18.63
CA GLY A 38 -29.57 38.59 19.15
C GLY A 38 -29.23 39.68 18.11
N ASP A 39 -29.43 40.90 18.50
CA ASP A 39 -29.05 42.09 17.70
C ASP A 39 -27.54 42.22 17.41
N THR A 40 -26.72 41.41 18.04
CA THR A 40 -25.27 41.38 17.88
C THR A 40 -24.84 41.02 16.46
N LEU A 41 -25.48 40.07 15.80
CA LEU A 41 -25.16 39.70 14.40
C LEU A 41 -25.58 40.79 13.41
N ALA A 42 -26.65 41.54 13.70
CA ALA A 42 -27.11 42.63 12.84
C ALA A 42 -26.30 43.93 13.03
N THR A 43 -25.64 44.13 14.17
CA THR A 43 -24.82 45.30 14.45
C THR A 43 -23.33 45.08 14.21
N GLU A 44 -22.80 43.90 14.49
CA GLU A 44 -21.39 43.57 14.24
C GLU A 44 -21.11 43.06 12.83
N TYR A 45 -22.09 42.42 12.23
CA TYR A 45 -22.00 41.94 10.84
C TYR A 45 -23.26 42.37 10.08
N PRO A 46 -23.29 43.56 9.46
CA PRO A 46 -24.40 43.97 8.63
C PRO A 46 -24.50 43.02 7.43
N TYR A 47 -25.31 41.99 7.62
CA TYR A 47 -25.59 40.99 6.60
C TYR A 47 -26.32 41.65 5.43
N ARG A 48 -25.63 41.83 4.34
CA ARG A 48 -26.15 42.49 3.14
C ARG A 48 -26.68 41.56 2.10
N ASP A 49 -26.69 40.26 2.34
CA ASP A 49 -27.18 39.29 1.39
C ASP A 49 -26.16 38.12 1.18
N TRP A 50 -26.38 37.29 0.17
CA TRP A 50 -25.49 36.21 -0.21
C TRP A 50 -24.03 36.68 -0.48
N GLU A 51 -23.82 37.92 -0.88
CA GLU A 51 -22.46 38.48 -1.05
C GLU A 51 -21.64 38.49 0.21
N ASP A 52 -22.24 38.78 1.37
CA ASP A 52 -21.53 38.83 2.63
C ASP A 52 -21.23 37.43 3.12
N LEU A 53 -22.10 36.43 2.87
CA LEU A 53 -21.79 35.03 3.11
C LEU A 53 -20.58 34.62 2.28
N TYR A 54 -20.55 34.96 0.99
CA TYR A 54 -19.43 34.63 0.11
C TYR A 54 -18.12 35.29 0.55
N ARG A 55 -18.17 36.60 0.94
CA ARG A 55 -17.02 37.35 1.40
C ARG A 55 -16.48 36.78 2.73
N ASN A 56 -17.36 36.36 3.63
CA ASN A 56 -16.97 35.79 4.91
C ASN A 56 -16.29 34.41 4.77
N GLU A 57 -16.64 33.63 3.76
CA GLU A 57 -15.92 32.39 3.43
C GLU A 57 -14.46 32.63 2.97
N TRP A 58 -14.15 33.87 2.53
CA TRP A 58 -12.80 34.27 2.10
C TRP A 58 -12.06 35.11 3.16
N ALA A 59 -12.56 35.20 4.38
CA ALA A 59 -11.89 35.84 5.49
C ALA A 59 -11.26 34.78 6.41
N TRP A 60 -10.01 34.93 6.77
CA TRP A 60 -9.28 34.06 7.69
C TRP A 60 -8.34 34.86 8.60
N ASP A 61 -8.04 34.29 9.76
CA ASP A 61 -7.16 34.88 10.75
C ASP A 61 -5.73 34.35 10.66
N LYS A 62 -5.62 33.10 10.19
CA LYS A 62 -4.36 32.35 10.18
C LYS A 62 -4.30 31.45 8.96
N VAL A 63 -3.10 31.27 8.42
CA VAL A 63 -2.77 30.21 7.44
C VAL A 63 -1.69 29.34 8.06
N GLY A 64 -1.90 28.04 8.04
CA GLY A 64 -0.88 27.06 8.42
C GLY A 64 -0.67 26.06 7.27
N HIS A 65 0.19 25.08 7.49
CA HIS A 65 0.54 24.07 6.49
C HIS A 65 0.24 22.68 7.00
N ALA A 66 -0.16 21.78 6.11
CA ALA A 66 -0.32 20.37 6.41
C ALA A 66 -0.31 19.51 5.13
N ALA A 67 -0.36 18.21 5.31
CA ALA A 67 -0.61 17.24 4.25
C ALA A 67 -1.61 16.18 4.75
N HIS A 68 -1.97 15.21 3.91
CA HIS A 68 -2.79 14.07 4.33
C HIS A 68 -1.90 12.84 4.48
N CYS A 69 -1.74 12.33 5.69
CA CYS A 69 -0.92 11.16 5.97
C CYS A 69 -1.67 9.82 5.83
N ILE A 70 -2.57 9.76 4.89
CA ILE A 70 -3.27 8.54 4.50
C ILE A 70 -2.52 7.84 3.35
N ASN A 71 -2.92 6.62 3.02
CA ASN A 71 -2.32 5.83 1.94
C ASN A 71 -2.57 6.44 0.54
N CYS A 72 -2.05 7.64 0.32
CA CYS A 72 -2.11 8.36 -0.95
C CYS A 72 -0.70 8.78 -1.34
N MET A 73 -0.23 8.34 -2.48
CA MET A 73 1.14 8.61 -2.94
C MET A 73 1.35 10.01 -3.49
N GLY A 74 0.29 10.78 -3.71
CA GLY A 74 0.41 12.15 -4.21
C GLY A 74 1.09 13.13 -3.25
N ASN A 75 1.11 12.81 -1.95
CA ASN A 75 1.78 13.62 -0.91
C ASN A 75 1.57 15.15 -1.09
N CYS A 76 0.32 15.58 -1.38
CA CYS A 76 0.02 16.99 -1.60
C CYS A 76 0.16 17.77 -0.31
N GLY A 77 0.94 18.86 -0.33
CA GLY A 77 0.93 19.88 0.71
C GLY A 77 -0.23 20.84 0.53
N TRP A 78 -0.74 21.36 1.62
CA TRP A 78 -1.90 22.24 1.67
C TRP A 78 -1.65 23.46 2.53
N ASP A 79 -2.04 24.62 2.05
CA ASP A 79 -2.21 25.86 2.83
C ASP A 79 -3.61 25.79 3.46
N ILE A 80 -3.64 25.82 4.80
CA ILE A 80 -4.85 25.64 5.61
C ILE A 80 -5.30 26.96 6.17
N TYR A 81 -6.46 27.42 5.72
CA TYR A 81 -7.05 28.69 6.10
C TYR A 81 -7.98 28.52 7.31
N VAL A 82 -7.68 29.23 8.38
CA VAL A 82 -8.37 29.11 9.66
C VAL A 82 -9.06 30.43 9.99
N LYS A 83 -10.29 30.36 10.47
CA LYS A 83 -11.05 31.48 11.02
C LYS A 83 -11.67 31.05 12.34
N ASP A 84 -11.44 31.83 13.38
CA ASP A 84 -11.98 31.58 14.72
C ASP A 84 -11.68 30.14 15.24
N GLY A 85 -10.51 29.62 14.92
CA GLY A 85 -10.07 28.29 15.32
C GLY A 85 -10.69 27.14 14.49
N ILE A 86 -11.42 27.43 13.42
CA ILE A 86 -12.05 26.45 12.53
C ILE A 86 -11.39 26.50 11.16
N VAL A 87 -11.10 25.36 10.57
CA VAL A 87 -10.64 25.28 9.18
C VAL A 87 -11.80 25.59 8.26
N VAL A 88 -11.69 26.69 7.50
CA VAL A 88 -12.74 27.15 6.58
C VAL A 88 -12.44 26.77 5.13
N ARG A 89 -11.17 26.58 4.80
CA ARG A 89 -10.73 26.26 3.43
C ARG A 89 -9.34 25.61 3.45
N GLU A 90 -9.05 24.81 2.47
CA GLU A 90 -7.72 24.33 2.11
C GLU A 90 -7.40 24.60 0.65
N GLU A 91 -6.17 25.01 0.37
CA GLU A 91 -5.63 25.14 -0.98
C GLU A 91 -4.29 24.43 -1.09
N GLN A 92 -3.97 23.95 -2.26
CA GLN A 92 -2.69 23.28 -2.46
C GLN A 92 -1.53 24.25 -2.38
N ILE A 93 -0.44 23.82 -1.77
CA ILE A 93 0.83 24.54 -1.84
C ILE A 93 1.25 24.61 -3.31
N ALA A 94 1.44 25.83 -3.79
CA ALA A 94 1.90 26.13 -5.15
C ALA A 94 3.26 26.88 -5.12
N LYS A 95 4.10 26.57 -4.13
CA LYS A 95 5.37 27.28 -3.87
C LYS A 95 6.58 26.36 -4.02
N TYR A 96 6.38 25.11 -4.44
CA TYR A 96 7.50 24.19 -4.64
C TYR A 96 8.43 24.75 -5.72
N PRO A 97 9.74 24.81 -5.45
CA PRO A 97 10.69 25.29 -6.43
C PRO A 97 10.75 24.32 -7.62
N GLN A 98 10.95 24.86 -8.79
CA GLN A 98 11.26 24.05 -9.96
C GLN A 98 12.64 23.42 -9.80
N ILE A 99 12.73 22.13 -10.08
CA ILE A 99 13.94 21.34 -9.87
C ILE A 99 14.91 21.53 -11.05
N HIS A 100 14.35 21.61 -12.26
CA HIS A 100 15.10 21.79 -13.50
C HIS A 100 14.24 22.52 -14.52
N ASP A 101 14.85 23.45 -15.29
CA ASP A 101 14.12 24.30 -16.23
C ASP A 101 13.38 23.52 -17.33
N ASN A 102 13.87 22.34 -17.68
CA ASN A 102 13.27 21.48 -18.72
C ASN A 102 12.28 20.45 -18.20
N ILE A 103 12.11 20.32 -16.86
CA ILE A 103 11.16 19.39 -16.26
C ILE A 103 9.94 20.18 -15.78
N PRO A 104 8.71 19.71 -16.01
CA PRO A 104 7.52 20.35 -15.50
C PRO A 104 7.57 20.57 -13.98
N ASP A 105 6.96 21.65 -13.50
CA ASP A 105 6.99 21.96 -12.08
C ASP A 105 6.25 20.88 -11.23
N ALA A 106 6.73 20.68 -10.01
CA ALA A 106 6.19 19.72 -9.07
C ALA A 106 4.99 20.25 -8.27
N ASN A 107 4.45 21.42 -8.59
CA ASN A 107 3.31 21.95 -7.89
C ASN A 107 2.12 21.01 -8.03
N PRO A 108 1.57 20.51 -6.92
CA PRO A 108 0.60 19.45 -6.97
C PRO A 108 -0.69 19.89 -7.66
N ARG A 109 -1.15 19.05 -8.56
CA ARG A 109 -2.47 19.15 -9.17
C ARG A 109 -3.43 18.25 -8.43
N GLY A 110 -3.82 18.66 -7.22
CA GLY A 110 -4.57 17.83 -6.30
C GLY A 110 -5.93 17.37 -6.79
N CYS A 111 -6.54 16.59 -5.98
CA CYS A 111 -7.83 16.02 -6.27
C CYS A 111 -8.91 16.50 -5.29
N ASN A 112 -10.16 16.30 -5.67
CA ASN A 112 -11.33 16.62 -4.86
C ASN A 112 -11.38 15.94 -3.47
N LYS A 113 -10.63 14.86 -3.26
CA LYS A 113 -10.52 14.20 -1.93
C LYS A 113 -9.80 15.09 -0.92
N GLY A 114 -8.65 15.63 -1.32
CA GLY A 114 -7.86 16.50 -0.46
C GLY A 114 -8.53 17.84 -0.21
N ALA A 115 -9.11 18.42 -1.26
CA ALA A 115 -9.74 19.73 -1.21
C ALA A 115 -11.00 19.84 -0.32
N ILE A 116 -11.42 18.74 0.32
CA ILE A 116 -12.58 18.74 1.23
C ILE A 116 -12.27 18.07 2.58
N HIS A 117 -11.00 17.95 2.94
CA HIS A 117 -10.64 17.29 4.19
C HIS A 117 -11.16 18.04 5.41
N SER A 118 -11.19 19.38 5.35
CA SER A 118 -11.77 20.23 6.38
C SER A 118 -13.20 19.84 6.75
N THR A 119 -14.03 19.50 5.75
CA THR A 119 -15.42 19.06 6.02
C THR A 119 -15.46 17.73 6.76
N SER A 120 -14.54 16.82 6.46
CA SER A 120 -14.45 15.52 7.13
C SER A 120 -13.96 15.62 8.58
N MET A 121 -13.23 16.66 8.93
CA MET A 121 -12.80 16.90 10.32
C MET A 121 -13.97 17.14 11.28
N TYR A 122 -15.08 17.69 10.77
CA TYR A 122 -16.23 18.11 11.55
C TYR A 122 -17.49 17.25 11.30
N GLU A 123 -17.36 16.07 10.68
CA GLU A 123 -18.45 15.13 10.46
C GLU A 123 -18.98 14.55 11.78
N ALA A 124 -20.20 14.03 11.75
CA ALA A 124 -20.89 13.55 12.96
C ALA A 124 -20.23 12.31 13.59
N ASP A 125 -19.50 11.52 12.81
CA ASP A 125 -18.75 10.34 13.26
C ASP A 125 -17.37 10.66 13.84
N ARG A 126 -16.99 11.96 13.90
CA ARG A 126 -15.75 12.44 14.51
C ARG A 126 -15.73 12.10 16.01
N LEU A 127 -14.70 11.34 16.43
CA LEU A 127 -14.43 11.05 17.84
C LEU A 127 -13.90 12.29 18.55
N ARG A 128 -14.49 12.62 19.70
CA ARG A 128 -14.19 13.82 20.46
C ARG A 128 -13.73 13.55 21.90
N TYR A 129 -14.06 12.39 22.43
CA TYR A 129 -13.84 12.01 23.82
C TYR A 129 -13.44 10.55 23.90
N PRO A 130 -12.68 10.12 24.93
CA PRO A 130 -12.48 8.73 25.22
C PRO A 130 -13.82 8.03 25.51
N LEU A 131 -14.00 6.85 24.94
CA LEU A 131 -15.20 6.05 25.10
C LEU A 131 -14.86 4.66 25.65
N LYS A 132 -15.68 4.20 26.58
CA LYS A 132 -15.67 2.83 27.11
C LYS A 132 -16.93 2.12 26.68
N ARG A 133 -16.81 0.89 26.28
CA ARG A 133 -17.94 0.03 25.92
C ARG A 133 -18.84 -0.18 27.15
N ALA A 134 -20.15 0.00 26.97
CA ALA A 134 -21.17 -0.16 28.02
C ALA A 134 -22.10 -1.35 27.81
N GLY A 135 -21.92 -2.12 26.73
CA GLY A 135 -22.68 -3.31 26.38
C GLY A 135 -21.79 -4.39 25.81
N GLU A 136 -22.36 -5.31 25.03
CA GLU A 136 -21.62 -6.33 24.31
C GLU A 136 -20.81 -5.70 23.18
N ARG A 137 -19.70 -6.35 22.78
CA ARG A 137 -18.88 -5.89 21.64
C ARG A 137 -19.72 -5.86 20.36
N GLY A 138 -19.72 -4.72 19.67
CA GLY A 138 -20.50 -4.50 18.45
C GLY A 138 -21.96 -4.06 18.71
N GLU A 139 -22.41 -3.94 19.96
CA GLU A 139 -23.78 -3.46 20.30
C GLU A 139 -23.94 -1.94 20.08
N GLY A 140 -22.81 -1.20 19.93
CA GLY A 140 -22.85 0.24 19.71
C GLY A 140 -23.17 1.08 20.95
N LYS A 141 -23.10 0.51 22.16
CA LYS A 141 -23.35 1.23 23.42
C LYS A 141 -22.05 1.71 24.03
N TRP A 142 -21.96 3.03 24.25
CA TRP A 142 -20.75 3.69 24.72
C TRP A 142 -21.01 4.59 25.91
N GLN A 143 -20.02 4.62 26.81
CA GLN A 143 -19.95 5.57 27.92
C GLN A 143 -18.74 6.50 27.69
N ARG A 144 -18.96 7.82 27.74
CA ARG A 144 -17.86 8.79 27.81
C ARG A 144 -17.15 8.65 29.13
N ILE A 145 -15.83 8.58 29.10
CA ILE A 145 -14.95 8.56 30.28
C ILE A 145 -13.85 9.62 30.12
N SER A 146 -13.15 9.92 31.21
CA SER A 146 -12.00 10.80 31.14
C SER A 146 -10.76 10.12 30.55
N TRP A 147 -9.79 10.89 30.06
CA TRP A 147 -8.49 10.38 29.65
C TRP A 147 -7.78 9.63 30.77
N ASP A 148 -7.84 10.16 31.99
CA ASP A 148 -7.21 9.54 33.16
C ASP A 148 -7.79 8.16 33.43
N GLN A 149 -9.11 8.04 33.46
CA GLN A 149 -9.78 6.76 33.61
C GLN A 149 -9.47 5.79 32.45
N ALA A 150 -9.54 6.28 31.20
CA ALA A 150 -9.27 5.45 30.03
C ALA A 150 -7.86 4.87 30.06
N THR A 151 -6.85 5.72 30.30
CA THR A 151 -5.45 5.30 30.32
C THR A 151 -5.11 4.43 31.52
N GLU A 152 -5.73 4.67 32.68
CA GLU A 152 -5.54 3.83 33.88
C GLU A 152 -6.10 2.40 33.64
N GLU A 153 -7.33 2.29 33.19
CA GLU A 153 -7.97 0.98 32.96
C GLU A 153 -7.24 0.21 31.83
N VAL A 154 -6.83 0.86 30.76
CA VAL A 154 -6.07 0.23 29.67
C VAL A 154 -4.68 -0.18 30.17
N ALA A 155 -3.99 0.67 30.94
CA ALA A 155 -2.68 0.34 31.50
C ALA A 155 -2.73 -0.89 32.41
N ASP A 156 -3.71 -0.98 33.29
CA ASP A 156 -3.89 -2.15 34.17
C ASP A 156 -4.08 -3.45 33.37
N LYS A 157 -4.88 -3.41 32.30
CA LYS A 157 -5.09 -4.56 31.41
C LYS A 157 -3.80 -4.94 30.63
N ILE A 158 -3.05 -3.98 30.17
CA ILE A 158 -1.76 -4.23 29.50
C ILE A 158 -0.78 -4.87 30.48
N ILE A 159 -0.67 -4.37 31.72
CA ILE A 159 0.16 -4.95 32.76
C ILE A 159 -0.29 -6.37 33.09
N ASP A 160 -1.58 -6.63 33.17
CA ASP A 160 -2.11 -7.97 33.42
C ASP A 160 -1.72 -8.95 32.29
N ILE A 161 -1.85 -8.56 31.02
CA ILE A 161 -1.43 -9.37 29.87
C ILE A 161 0.09 -9.61 29.93
N PHE A 162 0.85 -8.57 30.20
CA PHE A 162 2.30 -8.62 30.30
C PHE A 162 2.76 -9.60 31.38
N VAL A 163 2.15 -9.56 32.58
CA VAL A 163 2.51 -10.43 33.72
C VAL A 163 2.01 -11.86 33.52
N LYS A 164 0.77 -12.04 33.04
CA LYS A 164 0.15 -13.38 32.94
C LYS A 164 0.62 -14.17 31.72
N HIS A 165 0.82 -13.50 30.61
CA HIS A 165 1.01 -14.15 29.30
C HIS A 165 2.31 -13.80 28.62
N GLY A 166 3.00 -12.77 29.11
CA GLY A 166 4.23 -12.24 28.54
C GLY A 166 4.01 -11.13 27.48
N PRO A 167 5.06 -10.35 27.19
CA PRO A 167 5.00 -9.19 26.29
C PRO A 167 4.51 -9.50 24.88
N GLY A 168 4.89 -10.65 24.35
CA GLY A 168 4.54 -11.10 22.99
C GLY A 168 3.05 -11.46 22.77
N LYS A 169 2.16 -11.17 23.73
CA LYS A 169 0.72 -11.41 23.60
C LYS A 169 -0.11 -10.16 23.41
N LEU A 170 0.53 -8.99 23.38
CA LEU A 170 -0.07 -7.72 22.98
C LEU A 170 0.28 -7.43 21.52
N LYS A 171 -0.72 -7.34 20.65
CA LYS A 171 -0.56 -6.97 19.24
C LYS A 171 -0.82 -5.48 19.07
N THR A 172 0.09 -4.78 18.45
CA THR A 172 -0.10 -3.40 18.00
C THR A 172 -0.21 -3.39 16.48
N HIS A 173 -1.33 -2.93 15.95
CA HIS A 173 -1.56 -2.83 14.52
C HIS A 173 -1.77 -1.37 14.12
N GLN A 174 -0.85 -0.86 13.30
CA GLN A 174 -0.94 0.48 12.73
C GLN A 174 -1.37 0.40 11.27
N GLY A 175 -2.48 1.06 10.95
CA GLY A 175 -3.00 1.11 9.59
C GLY A 175 -2.41 2.23 8.74
N SER A 176 -2.70 2.16 7.45
CA SER A 176 -2.25 3.16 6.47
C SER A 176 -3.02 4.49 6.50
N GLY A 177 -3.94 4.66 7.44
CA GLY A 177 -4.59 5.96 7.71
C GLY A 177 -3.67 6.99 8.37
N ASN A 178 -2.46 6.59 8.73
CA ASN A 178 -1.53 7.38 9.51
C ASN A 178 -0.08 7.08 9.07
N GLN A 179 0.33 7.64 7.93
CA GLN A 179 1.62 7.39 7.29
C GLN A 179 2.57 8.59 7.33
N SER A 180 2.49 9.43 8.35
CA SER A 180 3.48 10.47 8.63
C SER A 180 4.45 10.02 9.72
N MET A 181 5.58 10.70 9.86
CA MET A 181 6.70 10.18 10.64
C MET A 181 6.47 10.20 12.14
N VAL A 182 6.00 11.31 12.71
CA VAL A 182 5.76 11.43 14.15
C VAL A 182 4.67 10.48 14.61
N ARG A 183 3.57 10.43 13.86
CA ARG A 183 2.42 9.55 14.15
C ARG A 183 2.76 8.08 14.09
N GLN A 184 3.62 7.67 13.15
CA GLN A 184 4.07 6.28 13.07
C GLN A 184 5.08 5.93 14.16
N ALA A 185 5.96 6.86 14.53
CA ALA A 185 7.00 6.60 15.51
C ALA A 185 6.45 6.26 16.90
N GLY A 186 5.40 6.94 17.37
CA GLY A 186 4.82 6.71 18.69
C GLY A 186 4.35 5.27 18.93
N PRO A 187 3.42 4.75 18.14
CA PRO A 187 2.97 3.36 18.26
C PRO A 187 4.06 2.32 18.07
N ALA A 188 4.97 2.54 17.13
CA ALA A 188 6.09 1.62 16.89
C ALA A 188 7.04 1.58 18.09
N ARG A 189 7.40 2.75 18.64
CA ARG A 189 8.21 2.87 19.85
C ARG A 189 7.55 2.23 21.07
N PHE A 190 6.24 2.44 21.24
CA PHE A 190 5.48 1.77 22.28
C PHE A 190 5.57 0.24 22.15
N ALA A 191 5.30 -0.30 20.96
CA ALA A 191 5.39 -1.74 20.71
C ALA A 191 6.80 -2.30 20.99
N ALA A 192 7.84 -1.55 20.63
CA ALA A 192 9.22 -1.91 20.91
C ALA A 192 9.53 -1.98 22.42
N LEU A 193 9.08 -0.97 23.18
CA LEU A 193 9.34 -0.91 24.63
C LEU A 193 8.58 -1.99 25.40
N VAL A 194 7.32 -2.24 25.08
CA VAL A 194 6.54 -3.34 25.69
C VAL A 194 6.90 -4.71 25.16
N GLY A 195 7.63 -4.83 24.05
CA GLY A 195 7.93 -6.10 23.39
C GLY A 195 6.72 -6.77 22.74
N GLY A 196 5.76 -5.97 22.31
CA GLY A 196 4.55 -6.43 21.65
C GLY A 196 4.81 -6.90 20.21
N ILE A 197 3.78 -7.50 19.60
CA ILE A 197 3.79 -7.89 18.19
C ILE A 197 3.51 -6.65 17.33
N GLN A 198 4.35 -6.40 16.34
CA GLN A 198 4.13 -5.41 15.30
C GLN A 198 4.06 -6.09 13.93
N LEU A 199 2.98 -5.85 13.20
CA LEU A 199 2.76 -6.46 11.89
C LEU A 199 3.41 -5.66 10.76
N ASP A 200 3.84 -6.36 9.71
CA ASP A 200 3.91 -5.78 8.40
C ASP A 200 2.50 -5.61 7.82
N GLY A 201 2.03 -4.37 7.77
CA GLY A 201 0.68 -4.04 7.31
C GLY A 201 0.48 -4.15 5.79
N PHE A 202 1.55 -4.16 5.00
CA PHE A 202 1.46 -4.17 3.54
C PHE A 202 1.01 -5.52 3.00
N THR A 203 1.57 -6.61 3.52
CA THR A 203 1.24 -7.97 3.08
C THR A 203 -0.14 -8.43 3.54
N VAL A 204 -0.67 -7.88 4.63
CA VAL A 204 -2.07 -8.11 5.06
C VAL A 204 -3.10 -7.64 4.01
N VAL A 205 -2.74 -6.66 3.20
CA VAL A 205 -3.60 -6.11 2.14
C VAL A 205 -3.17 -6.53 0.73
N GLY A 206 -2.08 -7.30 0.62
CA GLY A 206 -1.56 -7.76 -0.66
C GLY A 206 -0.91 -6.64 -1.48
N ASP A 207 -0.04 -5.84 -0.84
CA ASP A 207 0.56 -4.65 -1.46
C ASP A 207 2.10 -4.75 -1.63
N LEU A 208 2.71 -5.93 -1.44
CA LEU A 208 4.15 -6.11 -1.62
C LEU A 208 4.47 -6.75 -2.98
N LEU A 209 5.29 -6.10 -3.79
CA LEU A 209 5.74 -6.59 -5.10
C LEU A 209 6.90 -7.59 -4.93
N THR A 210 6.58 -8.81 -4.50
CA THR A 210 7.55 -9.84 -4.07
C THR A 210 8.58 -10.21 -5.13
N GLY A 211 8.19 -10.29 -6.40
CA GLY A 211 9.13 -10.56 -7.50
C GLY A 211 10.16 -9.44 -7.71
N ALA A 212 9.81 -8.19 -7.41
CA ALA A 212 10.78 -7.08 -7.43
C ALA A 212 11.78 -7.22 -6.27
N HIS A 213 11.30 -7.62 -5.08
CA HIS A 213 12.19 -7.89 -3.96
C HIS A 213 13.16 -9.04 -4.28
N LEU A 214 12.67 -10.13 -4.85
CA LEU A 214 13.52 -11.25 -5.27
C LEU A 214 14.57 -10.81 -6.29
N ALA A 215 14.21 -9.95 -7.24
CA ALA A 215 15.14 -9.45 -8.24
C ALA A 215 16.19 -8.48 -7.68
N TYR A 216 15.76 -7.46 -6.92
CA TYR A 216 16.62 -6.33 -6.56
C TYR A 216 17.06 -6.32 -5.08
N GLY A 217 16.52 -7.19 -4.24
CA GLY A 217 16.75 -7.18 -2.78
C GLY A 217 15.99 -6.09 -2.05
N ASN A 218 15.35 -5.16 -2.77
CA ASN A 218 14.58 -4.05 -2.19
C ASN A 218 13.32 -3.77 -3.02
N PRO A 219 12.11 -4.02 -2.48
CA PRO A 219 10.85 -3.83 -3.21
C PRO A 219 10.35 -2.39 -3.20
N LEU A 220 10.98 -1.49 -2.44
CA LEU A 220 10.50 -0.14 -2.18
C LEU A 220 11.30 0.95 -2.91
N GLU A 221 12.14 0.57 -3.86
CA GLU A 221 12.86 1.51 -4.71
C GLU A 221 12.02 1.90 -5.92
N SER A 222 11.77 3.19 -6.11
CA SER A 222 10.98 3.72 -7.20
C SER A 222 11.51 5.08 -7.66
N PHE A 223 11.05 5.55 -8.79
CA PHE A 223 11.38 6.86 -9.34
C PHE A 223 10.60 7.97 -8.61
N THR A 224 11.14 9.19 -8.56
CA THR A 224 10.27 10.36 -8.35
C THR A 224 9.52 10.68 -9.65
N SER A 225 8.36 11.33 -9.54
CA SER A 225 7.49 11.60 -10.69
C SER A 225 8.13 12.50 -11.76
N ASP A 226 9.01 13.39 -11.35
CA ASP A 226 9.80 14.22 -12.27
C ASP A 226 10.80 13.39 -13.11
N ALA A 227 11.27 12.26 -12.59
CA ALA A 227 12.13 11.33 -13.36
C ALA A 227 11.38 10.52 -14.43
N TRP A 228 10.04 10.54 -14.44
CA TRP A 228 9.26 9.92 -15.51
C TRP A 228 9.24 10.77 -16.79
N PHE A 229 9.41 12.07 -16.66
CA PHE A 229 9.26 13.04 -17.77
C PHE A 229 10.26 12.81 -18.91
N ASP A 230 11.48 12.39 -18.61
CA ASP A 230 12.52 12.15 -19.59
C ASP A 230 12.59 10.71 -20.12
N ALA A 231 11.59 9.88 -19.82
CA ALA A 231 11.49 8.54 -20.38
C ALA A 231 11.07 8.57 -21.86
N ASP A 232 11.64 7.68 -22.68
CA ASP A 232 11.22 7.47 -24.07
C ASP A 232 10.07 6.46 -24.19
N TYR A 233 9.94 5.56 -23.20
CA TYR A 233 8.93 4.53 -23.15
C TYR A 233 8.41 4.33 -21.73
N ILE A 234 7.09 4.39 -21.56
CA ILE A 234 6.43 4.07 -20.27
C ILE A 234 5.31 3.07 -20.51
N MET A 235 5.37 1.92 -19.81
CA MET A 235 4.29 0.95 -19.78
C MET A 235 3.54 1.03 -18.46
N LEU A 236 2.24 1.26 -18.52
CA LEU A 236 1.33 1.24 -17.38
C LEU A 236 0.77 -0.17 -17.19
N GLY A 237 1.42 -0.99 -16.36
CA GLY A 237 1.01 -2.35 -16.03
C GLY A 237 -0.01 -2.38 -14.89
N MET A 238 -1.28 -2.65 -15.19
CA MET A 238 -2.37 -2.72 -14.20
C MET A 238 -2.46 -1.50 -13.28
N ILE A 239 -2.12 -0.33 -13.76
CA ILE A 239 -2.15 0.93 -13.01
C ILE A 239 -3.03 1.97 -13.72
N ASN A 240 -3.74 2.79 -12.93
CA ASN A 240 -4.58 3.87 -13.44
C ASN A 240 -4.21 5.21 -12.76
N PRO A 241 -3.13 5.88 -13.21
CA PRO A 241 -2.66 7.13 -12.60
C PRO A 241 -3.72 8.22 -12.55
N ASN A 242 -4.56 8.37 -13.57
CA ASN A 242 -5.64 9.37 -13.62
C ASN A 242 -6.72 9.19 -12.53
N ALA A 243 -6.79 8.05 -11.89
CA ALA A 243 -7.71 7.81 -10.79
C ALA A 243 -7.01 7.71 -9.43
N THR A 244 -5.76 7.23 -9.39
CA THR A 244 -5.10 6.84 -8.14
C THR A 244 -3.81 7.61 -7.85
N ARG A 245 -3.25 8.33 -8.87
CA ARG A 245 -2.05 9.17 -8.76
C ARG A 245 -2.28 10.53 -9.41
N ILE A 246 -3.43 11.12 -9.16
CA ILE A 246 -3.91 12.32 -9.84
C ILE A 246 -2.88 13.46 -9.83
N PRO A 247 -2.20 13.77 -8.71
CA PRO A 247 -1.22 14.86 -8.67
C PRO A 247 -0.02 14.66 -9.58
N ASP A 248 0.44 13.42 -9.73
CA ASP A 248 1.67 13.08 -10.43
C ASP A 248 1.44 12.68 -11.89
N ALA A 249 0.21 12.33 -12.26
CA ALA A 249 -0.13 11.79 -13.58
C ALA A 249 0.26 12.73 -14.74
N HIS A 250 0.33 14.03 -14.51
CA HIS A 250 0.72 15.00 -15.52
C HIS A 250 2.13 14.73 -16.08
N TYR A 251 3.09 14.29 -15.26
CA TYR A 251 4.45 13.98 -15.74
C TYR A 251 4.45 12.89 -16.80
N ILE A 252 3.56 11.89 -16.69
CA ILE A 252 3.41 10.82 -17.67
C ILE A 252 2.89 11.39 -19.00
N TRP A 253 1.87 12.27 -18.91
CA TRP A 253 1.25 12.82 -20.12
C TRP A 253 2.11 13.91 -20.74
N GLU A 254 2.84 14.65 -19.96
CA GLU A 254 3.83 15.62 -20.45
C GLU A 254 5.05 14.92 -21.07
N ALA A 255 5.47 13.75 -20.53
CA ALA A 255 6.44 12.89 -21.22
C ALA A 255 5.95 12.46 -22.60
N LYS A 256 4.65 12.12 -22.73
CA LYS A 256 4.05 11.80 -24.04
C LYS A 256 4.14 12.98 -25.00
N TYR A 257 3.82 14.19 -24.55
CA TYR A 257 3.95 15.39 -25.37
C TYR A 257 5.40 15.70 -25.73
N ASN A 258 6.34 15.25 -24.91
CA ASN A 258 7.79 15.31 -25.18
C ASN A 258 8.30 14.17 -26.08
N GLY A 259 7.41 13.30 -26.57
CA GLY A 259 7.73 12.24 -27.53
C GLY A 259 7.83 10.83 -26.96
N ALA A 260 7.58 10.62 -25.67
CA ALA A 260 7.54 9.28 -25.09
C ALA A 260 6.40 8.45 -25.65
N ARG A 261 6.64 7.18 -25.88
CA ARG A 261 5.59 6.19 -26.15
C ARG A 261 5.00 5.69 -24.84
N ILE A 262 3.70 5.89 -24.65
CA ILE A 262 2.97 5.45 -23.46
C ILE A 262 2.04 4.31 -23.84
N THR A 263 2.19 3.17 -23.17
CA THR A 263 1.32 2.00 -23.35
C THR A 263 0.63 1.61 -22.05
N SER A 264 -0.49 0.91 -22.12
CA SER A 264 -1.11 0.33 -20.92
C SER A 264 -1.51 -1.13 -21.15
N SER A 265 -1.36 -1.92 -20.08
CA SER A 265 -1.82 -3.30 -19.98
C SER A 265 -2.83 -3.38 -18.83
N SER A 266 -4.10 -3.54 -19.15
CA SER A 266 -5.19 -3.64 -18.18
C SER A 266 -6.40 -4.35 -18.77
N PRO A 267 -7.20 -5.05 -17.95
CA PRO A 267 -8.40 -5.73 -18.45
C PRO A 267 -9.54 -4.76 -18.79
N ASP A 268 -9.53 -3.55 -18.23
CA ASP A 268 -10.52 -2.50 -18.49
C ASP A 268 -9.92 -1.33 -19.27
N TYR A 269 -10.74 -0.72 -20.11
CA TYR A 269 -10.39 0.55 -20.78
C TYR A 269 -10.63 1.70 -19.81
N ASN A 270 -9.68 1.90 -18.90
CA ASN A 270 -9.78 2.85 -17.79
C ASN A 270 -9.40 4.28 -18.18
N PRO A 271 -9.62 5.30 -17.30
CA PRO A 271 -9.30 6.71 -17.60
C PRO A 271 -7.86 7.00 -18.01
N SER A 272 -6.88 6.17 -17.64
CA SER A 272 -5.51 6.35 -18.11
C SER A 272 -5.29 5.74 -19.50
N ALA A 273 -5.91 4.61 -19.78
CA ALA A 273 -5.84 3.95 -21.08
C ALA A 273 -6.30 4.85 -22.24
N ILE A 274 -7.26 5.77 -21.99
CA ILE A 274 -7.74 6.75 -22.96
C ILE A 274 -6.60 7.62 -23.53
N HIS A 275 -5.58 7.88 -22.71
CA HIS A 275 -4.49 8.80 -23.06
C HIS A 275 -3.25 8.08 -23.59
N THR A 276 -3.19 6.74 -23.54
CA THR A 276 -2.04 5.98 -24.03
C THR A 276 -1.98 5.91 -25.57
N ASP A 277 -0.82 5.59 -26.12
CA ASP A 277 -0.66 5.34 -27.58
C ASP A 277 -1.19 3.95 -27.94
N LEU A 278 -1.17 3.03 -26.99
CA LEU A 278 -1.67 1.67 -27.12
C LEU A 278 -2.23 1.16 -25.79
N TRP A 279 -3.44 0.60 -25.86
CA TRP A 279 -3.99 -0.21 -24.79
C TRP A 279 -3.98 -1.68 -25.20
N MET A 280 -3.40 -2.51 -24.35
CA MET A 280 -3.41 -3.96 -24.47
C MET A 280 -4.50 -4.52 -23.55
N PRO A 281 -5.63 -5.02 -24.08
CA PRO A 281 -6.73 -5.57 -23.31
C PRO A 281 -6.37 -6.96 -22.77
N ILE A 282 -5.49 -7.00 -21.80
CA ILE A 282 -4.99 -8.25 -21.22
C ILE A 282 -6.07 -8.93 -20.37
N ASN A 283 -6.13 -10.25 -20.43
CA ASN A 283 -6.96 -11.01 -19.51
C ASN A 283 -6.45 -10.84 -18.08
N GLN A 284 -7.38 -10.73 -17.13
CA GLN A 284 -7.10 -10.50 -15.72
C GLN A 284 -6.10 -11.54 -15.16
N GLY A 285 -5.02 -11.06 -14.53
CA GLY A 285 -4.01 -11.91 -13.86
C GLY A 285 -3.12 -12.73 -14.79
N THR A 286 -2.99 -12.35 -16.07
CA THR A 286 -2.13 -13.06 -17.04
C THR A 286 -0.86 -12.26 -17.41
N ASP A 287 -0.55 -11.25 -16.66
CA ASP A 287 0.62 -10.38 -16.83
C ASP A 287 1.96 -11.14 -16.89
N PRO A 288 2.20 -12.23 -16.11
CA PRO A 288 3.46 -12.94 -16.22
C PRO A 288 3.67 -13.58 -17.62
N PHE A 289 2.58 -13.97 -18.31
CA PHE A 289 2.68 -14.48 -19.68
C PHE A 289 3.06 -13.36 -20.66
N LEU A 290 2.56 -12.14 -20.46
CA LEU A 290 2.96 -10.99 -21.27
C LEU A 290 4.43 -10.65 -21.03
N ALA A 291 4.88 -10.62 -19.77
CA ALA A 291 6.26 -10.36 -19.41
C ALA A 291 7.22 -11.39 -20.03
N MET A 292 6.90 -12.68 -19.91
CA MET A 292 7.73 -13.74 -20.48
C MET A 292 7.69 -13.77 -22.01
N SER A 293 6.60 -13.32 -22.64
CA SER A 293 6.56 -13.17 -24.09
C SER A 293 7.44 -12.01 -24.59
N PHE A 294 7.56 -10.93 -23.82
CA PHE A 294 8.55 -9.88 -24.09
C PHE A 294 9.98 -10.43 -23.97
N VAL A 295 10.25 -11.21 -22.91
CA VAL A 295 11.56 -11.88 -22.73
C VAL A 295 11.87 -12.79 -23.93
N ASN A 296 10.91 -13.59 -24.37
CA ASN A 296 11.08 -14.45 -25.56
C ASN A 296 11.46 -13.65 -26.80
N VAL A 297 10.71 -12.59 -27.14
CA VAL A 297 11.00 -11.76 -28.33
C VAL A 297 12.36 -11.09 -28.23
N ILE A 298 12.73 -10.57 -27.06
CA ILE A 298 14.02 -9.91 -26.83
C ILE A 298 15.18 -10.87 -27.06
N ILE A 299 15.06 -12.10 -26.59
CA ILE A 299 16.08 -13.14 -26.75
C ILE A 299 16.13 -13.63 -28.21
N GLU A 300 15.02 -13.99 -28.80
CA GLU A 300 14.94 -14.54 -30.18
C GLU A 300 15.41 -13.54 -31.23
N GLU A 301 15.14 -12.25 -31.04
CA GLU A 301 15.55 -11.20 -31.97
C GLU A 301 16.92 -10.58 -31.63
N GLY A 302 17.59 -11.04 -30.57
CA GLY A 302 18.91 -10.53 -30.16
C GLY A 302 18.88 -9.06 -29.74
N LEU A 303 17.79 -8.60 -29.10
CA LEU A 303 17.59 -7.21 -28.70
C LEU A 303 18.21 -6.89 -27.31
N PHE A 304 18.84 -7.86 -26.69
CA PHE A 304 19.44 -7.71 -25.36
C PHE A 304 20.77 -6.95 -25.37
N LYS A 305 21.20 -6.46 -24.22
CA LYS A 305 22.41 -5.65 -23.98
C LYS A 305 23.43 -6.44 -23.15
N PRO A 306 24.40 -7.15 -23.79
CA PRO A 306 25.33 -8.03 -23.10
C PRO A 306 26.14 -7.35 -21.99
N GLU A 307 26.55 -6.10 -22.17
CA GLU A 307 27.38 -5.38 -21.20
C GLU A 307 26.63 -5.20 -19.87
N PHE A 308 25.35 -4.81 -19.92
CA PHE A 308 24.52 -4.66 -18.74
C PHE A 308 24.27 -6.02 -18.07
N MET A 309 23.93 -7.03 -18.85
CA MET A 309 23.67 -8.37 -18.35
C MET A 309 24.89 -8.95 -17.61
N LYS A 310 26.10 -8.83 -18.19
CA LYS A 310 27.34 -9.34 -17.61
C LYS A 310 27.71 -8.69 -16.28
N GLU A 311 27.49 -7.38 -16.17
CA GLU A 311 27.90 -6.61 -14.98
C GLU A 311 26.83 -6.58 -13.90
N GLN A 312 25.57 -6.31 -14.29
CA GLN A 312 24.51 -5.94 -13.34
C GLN A 312 23.64 -7.12 -12.90
N THR A 313 23.68 -8.25 -13.60
CA THR A 313 22.80 -9.40 -13.35
C THR A 313 23.55 -10.67 -12.97
N ASP A 314 22.85 -11.64 -12.40
CA ASP A 314 23.37 -13.00 -12.17
C ASP A 314 23.29 -13.91 -13.41
N LEU A 315 22.84 -13.40 -14.57
CA LEU A 315 22.71 -14.18 -15.79
C LEU A 315 24.00 -14.87 -16.26
N PRO A 316 25.23 -14.30 -16.10
CA PRO A 316 26.48 -14.99 -16.43
C PRO A 316 26.97 -15.95 -15.34
N MET A 317 26.30 -16.07 -14.20
CA MET A 317 26.74 -16.98 -13.13
C MET A 317 26.57 -18.43 -13.53
N LEU A 318 27.47 -19.27 -12.98
CA LEU A 318 27.57 -20.68 -13.31
C LEU A 318 26.58 -21.51 -12.48
N VAL A 319 25.83 -22.36 -13.16
CA VAL A 319 24.91 -23.34 -12.58
C VAL A 319 25.48 -24.74 -12.84
N ARG A 320 25.62 -25.55 -11.80
CA ARG A 320 26.04 -26.95 -11.87
C ARG A 320 24.98 -27.79 -12.58
N ILE A 321 25.37 -28.54 -13.59
CA ILE A 321 24.42 -29.38 -14.37
C ILE A 321 23.95 -30.61 -13.59
N ASP A 322 24.81 -31.13 -12.67
CA ASP A 322 24.49 -32.31 -11.87
C ASP A 322 23.52 -32.05 -10.74
N THR A 323 23.55 -30.83 -10.13
CA THR A 323 22.73 -30.49 -8.96
C THR A 323 21.63 -29.44 -9.28
N GLY A 324 21.71 -28.74 -10.41
CA GLY A 324 20.81 -27.62 -10.72
C GLY A 324 21.01 -26.38 -9.85
N LYS A 325 22.11 -26.26 -9.10
CA LYS A 325 22.39 -25.15 -8.17
C LYS A 325 23.49 -24.25 -8.68
N LEU A 326 23.51 -23.00 -8.20
CA LEU A 326 24.62 -22.10 -8.47
C LEU A 326 25.92 -22.73 -7.98
N LEU A 327 26.99 -22.56 -8.77
CA LEU A 327 28.35 -22.99 -8.38
C LEU A 327 28.88 -22.05 -7.31
N ARG A 328 29.20 -22.60 -6.14
CA ARG A 328 29.68 -21.89 -4.96
C ARG A 328 31.14 -22.18 -4.68
N GLU A 329 31.79 -21.35 -3.90
CA GLU A 329 33.14 -21.58 -3.43
C GLU A 329 33.26 -22.89 -2.63
N ALA A 330 32.25 -23.22 -1.82
CA ALA A 330 32.15 -24.48 -1.09
C ALA A 330 32.13 -25.72 -1.99
N ASP A 331 31.77 -25.61 -3.26
CA ASP A 331 31.81 -26.68 -4.26
C ASP A 331 33.24 -26.95 -4.79
N LEU A 332 34.13 -25.97 -4.70
CA LEU A 332 35.46 -25.99 -5.30
C LEU A 332 36.61 -26.01 -4.24
N VAL A 333 36.32 -25.49 -3.05
CA VAL A 333 37.32 -25.33 -1.98
C VAL A 333 36.76 -25.86 -0.68
N GLU A 334 37.48 -26.76 -0.04
CA GLU A 334 37.12 -27.29 1.30
C GLU A 334 37.05 -26.13 2.31
N GLY A 335 35.90 -25.97 2.99
CA GLY A 335 35.62 -24.85 3.88
C GLY A 335 35.37 -23.52 3.20
N GLY A 336 35.14 -23.53 1.88
CA GLY A 336 34.71 -22.37 1.11
C GLY A 336 33.32 -21.84 1.48
N SER A 337 32.99 -20.63 1.05
CA SER A 337 31.73 -19.96 1.35
C SER A 337 30.58 -20.46 0.47
N ASP A 338 29.39 -20.60 1.04
CA ASP A 338 28.15 -20.84 0.30
C ASP A 338 27.57 -19.55 -0.35
N GLU A 339 28.19 -18.40 -0.10
CA GLU A 339 27.73 -17.08 -0.54
C GLU A 339 28.69 -16.40 -1.53
N VAL A 340 29.67 -17.12 -2.06
CA VAL A 340 30.60 -16.69 -3.10
C VAL A 340 30.38 -17.51 -4.35
N PHE A 341 30.17 -16.83 -5.49
CA PHE A 341 29.78 -17.43 -6.76
C PHE A 341 30.83 -17.19 -7.86
N TYR A 342 30.63 -17.81 -9.01
CA TYR A 342 31.62 -17.82 -10.09
C TYR A 342 31.01 -17.46 -11.44
N HIS A 343 31.83 -16.76 -12.27
CA HIS A 343 31.64 -16.58 -13.70
C HIS A 343 32.64 -17.45 -14.49
N TRP A 344 32.31 -17.78 -15.74
CA TRP A 344 33.30 -18.26 -16.68
C TRP A 344 33.92 -17.08 -17.43
N ASP A 345 35.22 -16.85 -17.26
CA ASP A 345 35.92 -15.76 -17.92
C ASP A 345 36.39 -16.20 -19.31
N LEU A 346 35.91 -15.54 -20.36
CA LEU A 346 36.25 -15.81 -21.76
C LEU A 346 37.70 -15.45 -22.08
N ASN A 347 38.31 -14.51 -21.35
CA ASN A 347 39.69 -14.10 -21.57
C ASN A 347 40.72 -15.12 -21.06
N THR A 348 40.44 -15.71 -19.92
CA THR A 348 41.33 -16.70 -19.32
C THR A 348 40.88 -18.14 -19.51
N ASN A 349 39.67 -18.35 -20.01
CA ASN A 349 39.03 -19.65 -20.20
C ASN A 349 39.00 -20.46 -18.86
N LYS A 350 38.62 -19.81 -17.75
CA LYS A 350 38.54 -20.38 -16.41
C LYS A 350 37.35 -19.83 -15.61
N ALA A 351 36.93 -20.57 -14.60
CA ALA A 351 36.02 -20.05 -13.58
C ALA A 351 36.75 -19.03 -12.70
N VAL A 352 36.12 -17.86 -12.51
CA VAL A 352 36.64 -16.78 -11.67
C VAL A 352 35.56 -16.34 -10.68
N LYS A 353 35.94 -15.90 -9.47
CA LYS A 353 34.99 -15.40 -8.47
C LYS A 353 34.21 -14.20 -9.00
N ALA A 354 32.91 -14.22 -8.80
CA ALA A 354 32.02 -13.11 -9.07
C ALA A 354 32.08 -12.11 -7.91
N LYS A 355 32.81 -11.01 -8.10
CA LYS A 355 32.92 -9.94 -7.10
C LYS A 355 31.56 -9.37 -6.71
N GLY A 356 31.46 -8.91 -5.46
CA GLY A 356 30.24 -8.25 -4.95
C GLY A 356 29.19 -9.21 -4.37
N SER A 357 29.41 -10.51 -4.42
CA SER A 357 28.54 -11.48 -3.74
C SER A 357 28.47 -11.22 -2.22
N MET A 358 27.43 -11.68 -1.57
CA MET A 358 27.20 -11.42 -0.12
C MET A 358 28.38 -11.91 0.75
N GLY A 359 28.97 -13.06 0.41
CA GLY A 359 30.13 -13.63 1.09
C GLY A 359 31.48 -13.13 0.59
N ASP A 360 31.54 -12.28 -0.42
CA ASP A 360 32.79 -11.73 -0.95
C ASP A 360 33.21 -10.45 -0.23
N ASP A 361 34.50 -10.28 0.02
CA ASP A 361 35.06 -9.07 0.64
C ASP A 361 35.12 -7.88 -0.33
N ASP A 362 35.25 -8.14 -1.64
CA ASP A 362 35.33 -7.11 -2.69
C ASP A 362 33.92 -6.66 -3.12
N LYS A 363 33.38 -5.67 -2.41
CA LYS A 363 32.00 -5.15 -2.58
C LYS A 363 31.86 -4.26 -3.81
N THR A 364 32.12 -4.81 -5.01
CA THR A 364 31.98 -4.10 -6.28
C THR A 364 31.44 -4.97 -7.40
N LEU A 365 30.69 -4.36 -8.33
CA LEU A 365 30.24 -4.99 -9.58
C LEU A 365 31.24 -4.81 -10.74
N LYS A 366 32.33 -4.06 -10.54
CA LYS A 366 33.31 -3.83 -11.58
C LYS A 366 33.96 -5.13 -12.07
N LEU A 367 33.77 -5.46 -13.32
CA LEU A 367 34.34 -6.68 -13.94
C LEU A 367 35.85 -6.59 -14.12
N GLY A 368 36.38 -5.40 -14.33
CA GLY A 368 37.81 -5.21 -14.61
C GLY A 368 38.23 -5.84 -15.95
N ALA A 369 39.16 -6.79 -15.90
CA ALA A 369 39.64 -7.56 -17.05
C ALA A 369 38.80 -8.84 -17.32
N VAL A 370 37.84 -9.15 -16.47
CA VAL A 370 36.98 -10.35 -16.63
C VAL A 370 35.93 -10.10 -17.70
N ASP A 371 35.81 -11.02 -18.65
CA ASP A 371 34.72 -11.04 -19.64
C ASP A 371 33.80 -12.26 -19.37
N PRO A 372 32.73 -12.13 -18.56
CA PRO A 372 31.85 -13.25 -18.23
C PRO A 372 31.13 -13.81 -19.45
N ALA A 373 31.14 -15.14 -19.59
CA ALA A 373 30.32 -15.81 -20.59
C ALA A 373 28.83 -15.72 -20.25
N LEU A 374 27.99 -15.38 -21.22
CA LEU A 374 26.54 -15.45 -21.09
C LEU A 374 26.02 -16.81 -21.52
N GLU A 375 26.67 -17.46 -22.46
CA GLU A 375 26.26 -18.72 -23.07
C GLU A 375 27.36 -19.78 -23.03
N GLY A 376 26.97 -21.05 -22.99
CA GLY A 376 27.86 -22.18 -23.11
C GLY A 376 27.79 -23.16 -21.96
N THR A 377 28.48 -24.28 -22.16
CA THR A 377 28.71 -25.31 -21.15
C THR A 377 30.19 -25.47 -20.93
N PHE A 378 30.63 -25.47 -19.69
CA PHE A 378 32.04 -25.47 -19.32
C PHE A 378 32.32 -26.58 -18.32
N THR A 379 33.58 -26.91 -18.17
CA THR A 379 34.05 -27.84 -17.15
C THR A 379 35.02 -27.10 -16.25
N VAL A 380 34.66 -26.97 -14.98
CA VAL A 380 35.53 -26.38 -13.95
C VAL A 380 36.42 -27.42 -13.33
N GLU A 381 37.26 -27.03 -12.38
CA GLU A 381 38.14 -27.93 -11.63
C GLU A 381 37.36 -29.11 -11.06
N GLU A 382 37.99 -30.25 -10.86
CA GLU A 382 37.41 -31.53 -10.43
C GLU A 382 36.41 -32.16 -11.42
N GLY A 383 36.30 -31.62 -12.64
CA GLY A 383 35.43 -32.19 -13.69
C GLY A 383 33.95 -31.80 -13.56
N ILE A 384 33.60 -30.86 -12.68
CA ILE A 384 32.21 -30.39 -12.53
C ILE A 384 31.78 -29.65 -13.80
N LYS A 385 30.69 -30.10 -14.41
CA LYS A 385 30.09 -29.45 -15.57
C LYS A 385 29.11 -28.37 -15.15
N VAL A 386 29.23 -27.20 -15.77
CA VAL A 386 28.43 -26.01 -15.49
C VAL A 386 27.90 -25.37 -16.75
N THR A 387 26.77 -24.71 -16.64
CA THR A 387 26.22 -23.82 -17.65
C THR A 387 25.92 -22.46 -17.03
N THR A 388 25.46 -21.48 -17.79
CA THR A 388 25.11 -20.16 -17.24
C THR A 388 23.62 -20.09 -16.84
N VAL A 389 23.29 -19.14 -15.95
CA VAL A 389 21.89 -18.80 -15.65
C VAL A 389 21.16 -18.36 -16.91
N PHE A 390 21.80 -17.62 -17.81
CA PHE A 390 21.18 -17.16 -19.05
C PHE A 390 20.73 -18.29 -19.96
N GLU A 391 21.51 -19.39 -20.03
CA GLU A 391 21.08 -20.58 -20.78
C GLU A 391 19.79 -21.19 -20.18
N GLN A 392 19.63 -21.21 -18.86
CA GLN A 392 18.40 -21.69 -18.22
C GLN A 392 17.23 -20.73 -18.55
N VAL A 393 17.47 -19.43 -18.53
CA VAL A 393 16.46 -18.42 -18.89
C VAL A 393 16.05 -18.56 -20.35
N LYS A 394 16.99 -18.81 -21.29
CA LYS A 394 16.68 -19.05 -22.71
C LYS A 394 15.77 -20.26 -22.89
N LEU A 395 16.08 -21.37 -22.23
CA LEU A 395 15.28 -22.59 -22.29
C LEU A 395 13.86 -22.35 -21.76
N GLU A 396 13.72 -21.60 -20.67
CA GLU A 396 12.42 -21.26 -20.11
C GLU A 396 11.64 -20.31 -21.02
N ALA A 397 12.26 -19.23 -21.48
CA ALA A 397 11.66 -18.21 -22.33
C ALA A 397 11.12 -18.78 -23.65
N ALA A 398 11.74 -19.83 -24.22
CA ALA A 398 11.31 -20.48 -25.45
C ALA A 398 9.89 -21.14 -25.32
N LYS A 399 9.40 -21.32 -24.11
CA LYS A 399 8.05 -21.83 -23.86
C LYS A 399 6.97 -20.77 -24.10
N PHE A 400 7.33 -19.48 -24.10
CA PHE A 400 6.42 -18.32 -24.03
C PHE A 400 6.46 -17.46 -25.30
N THR A 401 6.39 -18.09 -26.48
CA THR A 401 6.27 -17.32 -27.72
C THR A 401 4.98 -16.49 -27.72
N PRO A 402 4.95 -15.34 -28.41
CA PRO A 402 3.75 -14.50 -28.46
C PRO A 402 2.48 -15.24 -28.89
N GLU A 403 2.61 -16.21 -29.80
CA GLU A 403 1.48 -17.05 -30.27
C GLU A 403 0.92 -17.91 -29.14
N LYS A 404 1.79 -18.57 -28.35
CA LYS A 404 1.35 -19.40 -27.23
C LYS A 404 0.77 -18.56 -26.09
N THR A 405 1.37 -17.40 -25.81
CA THR A 405 0.91 -16.55 -24.72
C THR A 405 -0.39 -15.81 -25.05
N GLN A 406 -0.73 -15.64 -26.33
CA GLN A 406 -2.01 -15.06 -26.76
C GLN A 406 -3.22 -15.82 -26.19
N GLU A 407 -3.14 -17.14 -26.07
CA GLU A 407 -4.23 -17.97 -25.51
C GLU A 407 -4.57 -17.58 -24.06
N HIS A 408 -3.58 -17.09 -23.32
CA HIS A 408 -3.73 -16.62 -21.94
C HIS A 408 -4.04 -15.12 -21.87
N THR A 409 -3.23 -14.32 -22.55
CA THR A 409 -3.24 -12.86 -22.42
C THR A 409 -4.31 -12.17 -23.26
N ASN A 410 -4.75 -12.75 -24.38
CA ASN A 410 -5.57 -12.13 -25.40
C ASN A 410 -4.86 -10.95 -26.13
N VAL A 411 -3.55 -10.78 -25.99
CA VAL A 411 -2.77 -9.76 -26.69
C VAL A 411 -2.24 -10.35 -28.00
N HIS A 412 -2.47 -9.65 -29.12
CA HIS A 412 -2.03 -10.13 -30.44
C HIS A 412 -0.50 -10.23 -30.52
N PRO A 413 0.07 -11.30 -31.12
CA PRO A 413 1.51 -11.53 -31.20
C PRO A 413 2.30 -10.36 -31.81
N ASP A 414 1.75 -9.70 -32.84
CA ASP A 414 2.43 -8.56 -33.48
C ASP A 414 2.53 -7.37 -32.55
N ILE A 415 1.53 -7.17 -31.68
CA ILE A 415 1.57 -6.12 -30.64
C ILE A 415 2.70 -6.42 -29.66
N VAL A 416 2.80 -7.66 -29.18
CA VAL A 416 3.86 -8.09 -28.27
C VAL A 416 5.23 -7.82 -28.88
N ARG A 417 5.46 -8.23 -30.15
CA ARG A 417 6.72 -7.98 -30.85
C ARG A 417 7.02 -6.50 -31.04
N GLN A 418 6.00 -5.75 -31.42
CA GLN A 418 6.15 -4.30 -31.62
C GLN A 418 6.57 -3.62 -30.31
N GLU A 419 5.89 -3.92 -29.21
CA GLU A 419 6.17 -3.27 -27.94
C GLU A 419 7.49 -3.73 -27.32
N ALA A 420 7.87 -5.00 -27.44
CA ALA A 420 9.19 -5.49 -27.04
C ALA A 420 10.32 -4.74 -27.77
N ARG A 421 10.15 -4.50 -29.09
CA ARG A 421 11.12 -3.75 -29.91
C ARG A 421 11.16 -2.26 -29.54
N HIS A 422 10.02 -1.63 -29.20
CA HIS A 422 9.98 -0.25 -28.73
C HIS A 422 10.71 -0.10 -27.40
N LEU A 423 10.41 -0.97 -26.44
CA LEU A 423 11.06 -0.99 -25.14
C LEU A 423 12.58 -1.17 -25.29
N ALA A 424 13.03 -2.15 -26.10
CA ALA A 424 14.45 -2.44 -26.28
C ALA A 424 15.24 -1.30 -26.95
N LYS A 425 14.58 -0.47 -27.78
CA LYS A 425 15.18 0.69 -28.47
C LYS A 425 15.18 1.96 -27.64
N ALA A 426 14.36 2.05 -26.59
CA ALA A 426 14.29 3.21 -25.74
C ALA A 426 15.65 3.48 -25.06
N LYS A 427 16.00 4.74 -24.86
CA LYS A 427 17.15 5.12 -24.05
C LYS A 427 16.82 5.02 -22.56
N LYS A 428 15.59 5.40 -22.21
CA LYS A 428 15.03 5.26 -20.87
C LYS A 428 13.64 4.64 -20.97
N ALA A 429 13.51 3.42 -20.44
CA ALA A 429 12.23 2.72 -20.39
C ALA A 429 11.80 2.46 -18.94
N ILE A 430 10.52 2.72 -18.63
CA ILE A 430 9.94 2.50 -17.32
C ILE A 430 8.72 1.57 -17.45
N ILE A 431 8.66 0.53 -16.64
CA ILE A 431 7.45 -0.27 -16.44
C ILE A 431 6.91 0.06 -15.07
N MET A 432 5.73 0.68 -15.03
CA MET A 432 5.02 1.01 -13.80
C MET A 432 4.03 -0.09 -13.45
N LEU A 433 4.16 -0.69 -12.29
CA LEU A 433 3.22 -1.71 -11.81
C LEU A 433 2.29 -1.14 -10.73
N GLY A 434 0.99 -1.37 -10.92
CA GLY A 434 0.00 -1.06 -9.88
C GLY A 434 0.01 -2.09 -8.76
N TYR A 435 -0.34 -1.68 -7.54
CA TYR A 435 -0.46 -2.60 -6.39
C TYR A 435 -1.48 -3.72 -6.59
N ILE A 436 -2.43 -3.56 -7.50
CA ILE A 436 -3.35 -4.64 -7.86
C ILE A 436 -2.60 -5.87 -8.38
N THR A 437 -1.40 -5.71 -8.94
CA THR A 437 -0.54 -6.81 -9.38
C THR A 437 -0.21 -7.74 -8.21
N SER A 438 0.12 -7.22 -7.04
CA SER A 438 0.45 -7.99 -5.84
C SER A 438 -0.74 -8.70 -5.21
N SER A 439 -1.94 -8.34 -5.62
CA SER A 439 -3.18 -8.99 -5.14
C SER A 439 -3.52 -10.30 -5.86
N TYR A 440 -2.70 -10.73 -6.84
CA TYR A 440 -2.79 -12.03 -7.51
C TYR A 440 -1.68 -12.96 -7.03
N SER A 441 -2.00 -14.25 -6.88
CA SER A 441 -1.06 -15.27 -6.42
C SER A 441 0.15 -15.51 -7.34
N ASN A 442 0.14 -14.94 -8.51
CA ASN A 442 1.26 -14.96 -9.46
C ASN A 442 2.02 -13.63 -9.56
N CYS A 443 1.88 -12.75 -8.58
CA CYS A 443 2.60 -11.47 -8.50
C CYS A 443 4.13 -11.65 -8.59
N LEU A 444 4.66 -12.63 -7.88
CA LEU A 444 6.09 -12.94 -7.90
C LEU A 444 6.59 -13.11 -9.34
N TYR A 445 5.90 -13.91 -10.14
CA TYR A 445 6.27 -14.16 -11.54
C TYR A 445 6.09 -12.92 -12.43
N THR A 446 5.05 -12.14 -12.20
CA THR A 446 4.80 -10.90 -12.95
C THR A 446 5.96 -9.91 -12.76
N CYS A 447 6.30 -9.60 -11.53
CA CYS A 447 7.34 -8.62 -11.22
C CYS A 447 8.73 -9.12 -11.64
N TRP A 448 9.00 -10.41 -11.44
CA TRP A 448 10.27 -11.02 -11.80
C TRP A 448 10.48 -11.07 -13.30
N GLY A 449 9.43 -11.40 -14.07
CA GLY A 449 9.44 -11.39 -15.54
C GLY A 449 9.65 -10.00 -16.13
N TYR A 450 8.99 -8.96 -15.60
CA TYR A 450 9.23 -7.57 -16.05
C TYR A 450 10.61 -7.05 -15.62
N ALA A 451 11.12 -7.42 -14.45
CA ALA A 451 12.49 -7.11 -14.06
C ALA A 451 13.50 -7.73 -15.04
N LEU A 452 13.28 -8.99 -15.46
CA LEU A 452 14.10 -9.65 -16.48
C LEU A 452 14.02 -8.94 -17.84
N THR A 453 12.81 -8.57 -18.28
CA THR A 453 12.58 -7.80 -19.52
C THR A 453 13.44 -6.53 -19.56
N LEU A 454 13.43 -5.77 -18.48
CA LEU A 454 14.19 -4.52 -18.35
C LEU A 454 15.69 -4.77 -18.26
N ALA A 455 16.12 -5.77 -17.50
CA ALA A 455 17.52 -6.11 -17.34
C ALA A 455 18.15 -6.60 -18.66
N LEU A 456 17.45 -7.43 -19.42
CA LEU A 456 17.90 -7.87 -20.75
C LEU A 456 18.13 -6.68 -21.68
N THR A 457 17.27 -5.67 -21.64
CA THR A 457 17.35 -4.49 -22.50
C THR A 457 18.23 -3.36 -21.95
N GLY A 458 18.92 -3.62 -20.83
CA GLY A 458 19.87 -2.69 -20.23
C GLY A 458 19.25 -1.49 -19.51
N HIS A 459 18.02 -1.64 -19.03
CA HIS A 459 17.32 -0.61 -18.29
C HIS A 459 17.47 -0.80 -16.77
N GLY A 460 18.19 0.13 -16.15
CA GLY A 460 18.43 0.24 -14.72
C GLY A 460 19.01 1.59 -14.37
N GLY A 461 18.74 2.13 -13.19
CA GLY A 461 19.21 3.46 -12.81
C GLY A 461 18.65 4.56 -13.72
N ARG A 462 19.54 5.37 -14.28
CA ARG A 462 19.14 6.48 -15.17
C ARG A 462 18.58 6.05 -16.52
N THR A 463 18.79 4.81 -16.93
CA THR A 463 18.20 4.30 -18.18
C THR A 463 16.80 3.72 -18.02
N GLY A 464 16.21 3.86 -16.84
CA GLY A 464 14.86 3.37 -16.53
C GLY A 464 14.85 2.22 -15.56
N GLY A 465 13.82 1.40 -15.60
CA GLY A 465 13.66 0.26 -14.72
C GLY A 465 12.21 -0.01 -14.31
N LEU A 466 12.04 -0.86 -13.31
CA LEU A 466 10.75 -1.17 -12.73
C LEU A 466 10.36 -0.09 -11.71
N ASP A 467 9.20 0.54 -11.93
CA ASP A 467 8.61 1.44 -10.94
C ASP A 467 7.69 0.65 -10.02
N THR A 468 8.09 0.51 -8.76
CA THR A 468 7.41 -0.32 -7.76
C THR A 468 6.39 0.43 -6.91
N SER A 469 6.03 1.61 -7.32
CA SER A 469 4.86 2.35 -6.84
C SER A 469 5.04 3.31 -5.68
N TRP A 470 6.20 3.46 -5.04
CA TRP A 470 6.44 4.60 -4.14
C TRP A 470 7.91 4.81 -3.81
N VAL A 471 8.26 6.05 -3.51
CA VAL A 471 9.55 6.41 -2.95
C VAL A 471 9.40 6.53 -1.43
N VAL A 472 10.19 5.78 -0.69
CA VAL A 472 10.28 5.88 0.76
C VAL A 472 11.60 6.55 1.12
N TRP A 473 11.50 7.74 1.67
CA TRP A 473 12.63 8.44 2.24
C TRP A 473 12.91 7.86 3.61
N ASN A 474 14.02 7.16 3.77
CA ASN A 474 14.42 6.57 5.04
C ASN A 474 15.19 7.60 5.88
N HIS A 475 14.77 7.79 7.12
CA HIS A 475 15.40 8.72 8.05
C HIS A 475 15.94 7.95 9.26
N PRO A 476 17.27 7.90 9.49
CA PRO A 476 17.86 7.18 10.61
C PRO A 476 17.27 7.59 11.96
N ARG A 477 17.03 8.87 12.19
CA ARG A 477 16.42 9.35 13.45
C ARG A 477 15.02 8.81 13.66
N TRP A 478 14.23 8.70 12.59
CA TRP A 478 12.92 8.09 12.67
C TRP A 478 13.01 6.59 12.99
N SER A 479 13.89 5.85 12.35
CA SER A 479 14.10 4.41 12.61
C SER A 479 14.51 4.16 14.06
N GLU A 480 15.39 5.00 14.59
CA GLU A 480 15.80 4.99 16.00
C GLU A 480 14.62 5.27 16.95
N LEU A 481 13.83 6.30 16.65
CA LEU A 481 12.63 6.64 17.43
C LEU A 481 11.59 5.54 17.41
N ALA A 482 11.35 4.95 16.24
CA ALA A 482 10.40 3.86 16.06
C ALA A 482 10.84 2.54 16.71
N GLY A 483 12.06 2.46 17.25
CA GLY A 483 12.57 1.28 17.95
C GLY A 483 12.94 0.12 17.03
N PHE A 484 13.26 0.40 15.76
CA PHE A 484 13.79 -0.60 14.84
C PHE A 484 15.27 -0.88 15.07
N GLU A 485 15.94 -0.02 15.83
CA GLU A 485 17.34 -0.16 16.20
C GLU A 485 17.45 -0.46 17.70
N GLY A 486 18.35 -1.40 18.04
CA GLY A 486 18.67 -1.73 19.42
C GLY A 486 18.02 -3.01 19.97
N LYS A 487 18.37 -3.36 21.22
CA LYS A 487 17.97 -4.60 21.88
C LYS A 487 16.49 -4.67 22.26
N LYS A 488 15.87 -3.52 22.58
CA LYS A 488 14.44 -3.42 22.90
C LYS A 488 13.64 -3.18 21.63
N SER A 489 13.52 -4.20 20.76
CA SER A 489 12.69 -4.12 19.55
C SER A 489 11.31 -4.76 19.75
N ALA A 490 10.34 -4.41 18.91
CA ALA A 490 9.09 -5.13 18.82
C ALA A 490 9.31 -6.53 18.22
N ARG A 491 8.35 -7.42 18.46
CA ARG A 491 8.27 -8.70 17.75
C ARG A 491 7.65 -8.47 16.39
N LEU A 492 8.52 -8.38 15.43
CA LEU A 492 8.08 -8.15 14.07
C LEU A 492 7.48 -9.45 13.52
N GLU A 493 6.33 -9.35 12.87
CA GLU A 493 5.60 -10.50 12.36
C GLU A 493 5.31 -10.36 10.86
N ALA A 494 5.44 -11.47 10.16
CA ALA A 494 5.01 -11.62 8.78
C ALA A 494 3.49 -11.39 8.68
N GLY A 495 3.08 -10.16 8.40
CA GLY A 495 1.69 -9.73 8.53
C GLY A 495 0.73 -10.54 7.69
N GLY A 496 1.07 -10.83 6.42
CA GLY A 496 0.23 -11.61 5.53
C GLY A 496 -0.03 -13.02 6.05
N LEU A 497 1.02 -13.76 6.44
CA LEU A 497 0.90 -15.10 7.00
C LEU A 497 0.28 -15.07 8.40
N GLY A 498 0.77 -14.19 9.28
CA GLY A 498 0.31 -14.11 10.67
C GLY A 498 -1.18 -13.83 10.79
N GLU A 499 -1.69 -12.90 10.01
CA GLU A 499 -3.13 -12.59 10.00
C GLU A 499 -3.96 -13.66 9.28
N PHE A 500 -3.40 -14.36 8.31
CA PHE A 500 -4.05 -15.50 7.67
C PHE A 500 -4.27 -16.64 8.69
N LEU A 501 -3.23 -17.01 9.44
CA LEU A 501 -3.30 -18.05 10.47
C LEU A 501 -4.23 -17.62 11.63
N ARG A 502 -4.03 -16.40 12.13
CA ARG A 502 -4.78 -15.86 13.27
C ARG A 502 -6.26 -15.66 12.94
N GLY A 503 -6.59 -15.26 11.70
CA GLY A 503 -7.95 -15.01 11.24
C GLY A 503 -8.72 -16.25 10.79
N GLY A 504 -8.14 -17.45 10.81
CA GLY A 504 -8.80 -18.70 10.40
C GLY A 504 -9.19 -18.71 8.91
N MET A 505 -8.42 -18.07 8.05
CA MET A 505 -8.79 -17.83 6.65
C MET A 505 -8.73 -19.07 5.75
N MET A 506 -8.05 -20.14 6.18
CA MET A 506 -7.99 -21.42 5.45
C MET A 506 -9.39 -22.00 5.21
N GLU A 507 -10.31 -21.83 6.17
CA GLU A 507 -11.69 -22.29 6.01
C GLU A 507 -12.38 -21.67 4.79
N GLY A 508 -12.19 -20.36 4.58
CA GLY A 508 -12.73 -19.64 3.43
C GLY A 508 -12.12 -20.08 2.11
N ALA A 509 -10.81 -20.34 2.10
CA ALA A 509 -10.13 -20.86 0.94
C ALA A 509 -10.66 -22.26 0.56
N ARG A 510 -10.81 -23.16 1.53
CA ARG A 510 -11.36 -24.52 1.30
C ARG A 510 -12.82 -24.54 0.82
N LYS A 511 -13.64 -23.55 1.17
CA LYS A 511 -14.98 -23.38 0.61
C LYS A 511 -14.96 -22.84 -0.82
N GLN A 512 -14.01 -21.97 -1.14
CA GLN A 512 -13.94 -21.26 -2.42
C GLN A 512 -13.30 -22.10 -3.52
N PHE A 513 -12.20 -22.82 -3.23
CA PHE A 513 -11.39 -23.51 -4.21
C PHE A 513 -11.63 -25.02 -4.21
N ASP A 514 -11.65 -25.61 -5.40
CA ASP A 514 -11.59 -27.05 -5.63
C ASP A 514 -10.12 -27.47 -5.72
N ASN A 515 -9.65 -28.32 -4.82
CA ASN A 515 -8.25 -28.73 -4.71
C ASN A 515 -7.68 -29.31 -6.02
N LYS A 516 -8.46 -30.13 -6.73
CA LYS A 516 -8.00 -30.75 -7.97
C LYS A 516 -7.80 -29.71 -9.06
N LYS A 517 -8.81 -28.86 -9.30
CA LYS A 517 -8.74 -27.77 -10.28
C LYS A 517 -7.63 -26.76 -9.93
N LEU A 518 -7.45 -26.48 -8.65
CA LEU A 518 -6.41 -25.60 -8.17
C LEU A 518 -5.02 -26.17 -8.48
N LYS A 519 -4.77 -27.45 -8.16
CA LYS A 519 -3.50 -28.12 -8.44
C LYS A 519 -3.18 -28.15 -9.93
N GLU A 520 -4.16 -28.47 -10.76
CA GLU A 520 -4.01 -28.44 -12.25
C GLU A 520 -3.66 -27.03 -12.74
N ARG A 521 -4.14 -25.98 -12.08
CA ARG A 521 -3.98 -24.60 -12.50
C ARG A 521 -2.66 -23.95 -12.03
N VAL A 522 -2.30 -24.15 -10.76
CA VAL A 522 -1.14 -23.46 -10.12
C VAL A 522 0.00 -24.37 -9.69
N GLY A 523 -0.17 -25.69 -9.82
CA GLY A 523 0.86 -26.68 -9.53
C GLY A 523 0.83 -27.24 -8.10
N PHE A 524 -0.03 -26.72 -7.22
CA PHE A 524 -0.21 -27.19 -5.83
C PHE A 524 -1.66 -27.00 -5.39
N ASP A 525 -2.06 -27.68 -4.32
CA ASP A 525 -3.38 -27.58 -3.72
C ASP A 525 -3.34 -26.92 -2.33
N LEU A 526 -4.50 -26.78 -1.70
CA LEU A 526 -4.59 -26.14 -0.38
C LEU A 526 -3.96 -26.95 0.74
N ASP A 527 -3.89 -28.29 0.62
CA ASP A 527 -3.27 -29.14 1.62
C ASP A 527 -1.74 -29.01 1.56
N GLU A 528 -1.20 -28.93 0.35
CA GLU A 528 0.22 -28.63 0.13
C GLU A 528 0.58 -27.22 0.59
N MET A 529 -0.27 -26.22 0.32
CA MET A 529 -0.09 -24.85 0.80
C MET A 529 -0.06 -24.80 2.33
N GLU A 530 -1.00 -25.48 3.00
CA GLU A 530 -1.03 -25.52 4.47
C GLU A 530 0.18 -26.22 5.07
N ALA A 531 0.63 -27.32 4.46
CA ALA A 531 1.87 -28.01 4.86
C ALA A 531 3.10 -27.08 4.74
N MET A 532 3.21 -26.34 3.63
CA MET A 532 4.31 -25.39 3.41
C MET A 532 4.23 -24.20 4.36
N MET A 533 3.04 -23.70 4.69
CA MET A 533 2.86 -22.69 5.73
C MET A 533 3.39 -23.14 7.09
N ASN A 534 3.02 -24.35 7.52
CA ASN A 534 3.47 -24.93 8.79
C ASN A 534 4.99 -25.15 8.79
N GLU A 535 5.55 -25.70 7.72
CA GLU A 535 6.99 -25.88 7.56
C GLU A 535 7.75 -24.53 7.65
N SER A 536 7.21 -23.46 7.00
CA SER A 536 7.80 -22.13 7.05
C SER A 536 7.87 -21.56 8.47
N VAL A 537 6.80 -21.76 9.25
CA VAL A 537 6.74 -21.33 10.66
C VAL A 537 7.70 -22.17 11.52
N GLU A 538 7.71 -23.50 11.37
CA GLU A 538 8.58 -24.40 12.12
C GLU A 538 10.07 -24.13 11.89
N LYS A 539 10.43 -23.81 10.64
CA LYS A 539 11.81 -23.44 10.27
C LYS A 539 12.18 -22.00 10.64
N GLY A 540 11.21 -21.20 11.12
CA GLY A 540 11.42 -19.79 11.43
C GLY A 540 11.71 -18.93 10.20
N TRP A 541 11.31 -19.38 9.01
CA TRP A 541 11.46 -18.59 7.78
C TRP A 541 10.54 -17.39 7.75
N MET A 542 9.29 -17.57 8.23
CA MET A 542 8.33 -16.50 8.42
C MET A 542 8.02 -16.35 9.91
N PRO A 543 8.31 -15.19 10.52
CA PRO A 543 8.03 -14.99 11.94
C PRO A 543 6.54 -14.96 12.22
N TYR A 544 6.07 -15.84 13.09
CA TYR A 544 4.71 -15.90 13.60
C TYR A 544 4.73 -16.11 15.11
N HIS A 545 4.02 -15.28 15.86
CA HIS A 545 4.08 -15.26 17.33
C HIS A 545 2.83 -15.87 18.00
N GLY A 546 1.99 -16.55 17.23
CA GLY A 546 0.82 -17.28 17.73
C GLY A 546 -0.36 -16.39 18.11
N GLU A 547 -1.21 -16.91 19.00
CA GLU A 547 -2.39 -16.20 19.49
C GLU A 547 -2.02 -14.99 20.35
N ILE A 548 -2.87 -13.98 20.32
CA ILE A 548 -2.79 -12.76 21.12
C ILE A 548 -3.73 -12.82 22.33
N LYS A 549 -3.57 -11.91 23.30
CA LYS A 549 -4.47 -11.69 24.42
C LYS A 549 -5.00 -10.26 24.50
N GLY A 550 -4.31 -9.36 23.83
CA GLY A 550 -4.74 -7.98 23.66
C GLY A 550 -4.37 -7.43 22.30
N MET A 551 -5.11 -6.43 21.86
CA MET A 551 -4.91 -5.74 20.60
C MET A 551 -5.09 -4.23 20.77
N ILE A 552 -4.19 -3.45 20.15
CA ILE A 552 -4.31 -2.01 19.97
C ILE A 552 -4.28 -1.74 18.47
N SER A 553 -5.38 -1.25 17.90
CA SER A 553 -5.44 -0.82 16.50
C SER A 553 -5.42 0.69 16.40
N ILE A 554 -4.60 1.22 15.48
CA ILE A 554 -4.31 2.66 15.36
C ILE A 554 -4.49 3.06 13.91
N ALA A 555 -5.36 4.05 13.66
CA ALA A 555 -5.62 4.60 12.33
C ALA A 555 -5.92 3.51 11.27
N ASP A 556 -6.59 2.45 11.68
CA ASP A 556 -6.87 1.27 10.86
C ASP A 556 -8.34 0.86 10.93
N ASN A 557 -8.85 0.33 9.82
CA ASN A 557 -10.19 -0.22 9.72
C ASN A 557 -10.13 -1.72 9.35
N THR A 558 -9.41 -2.47 10.17
CA THR A 558 -9.03 -3.87 9.95
C THR A 558 -10.24 -4.78 9.72
N PHE A 559 -11.28 -4.69 10.56
CA PHE A 559 -12.46 -5.57 10.47
C PHE A 559 -13.35 -5.26 9.26
N ARG A 560 -13.20 -4.09 8.64
CA ARG A 560 -13.80 -3.83 7.33
C ARG A 560 -12.90 -4.30 6.19
N ARG A 561 -11.59 -4.05 6.31
CA ARG A 561 -10.64 -4.18 5.21
C ARG A 561 -10.23 -5.63 4.93
N ASN A 562 -9.95 -6.40 5.97
CA ASN A 562 -9.44 -7.76 5.80
C ASN A 562 -10.49 -8.68 5.18
N LYS A 563 -10.01 -9.65 4.42
CA LYS A 563 -10.88 -10.60 3.72
C LYS A 563 -11.41 -11.63 4.70
N MET A 564 -12.50 -12.29 4.35
CA MET A 564 -13.27 -13.09 5.34
C MET A 564 -13.56 -12.26 6.58
N SER A 565 -13.91 -10.98 6.43
CA SER A 565 -13.86 -9.96 7.49
C SER A 565 -14.69 -10.30 8.73
N GLU A 566 -15.77 -11.05 8.59
CA GLU A 566 -16.57 -11.53 9.70
C GLU A 566 -15.82 -12.60 10.51
N LYS A 567 -15.31 -13.63 9.84
CA LYS A 567 -14.50 -14.69 10.47
C LYS A 567 -13.22 -14.12 11.09
N TYR A 568 -12.52 -13.27 10.35
CA TYR A 568 -11.34 -12.56 10.82
C TYR A 568 -11.60 -11.80 12.11
N ARG A 569 -12.70 -11.04 12.16
CA ARG A 569 -13.12 -10.28 13.34
C ARG A 569 -13.42 -11.20 14.52
N GLU A 570 -14.23 -12.25 14.31
CA GLU A 570 -14.60 -13.22 15.36
C GLU A 570 -13.36 -13.85 15.99
N GLU A 571 -12.42 -14.34 15.20
CA GLU A 571 -11.20 -14.96 15.69
C GLU A 571 -10.29 -13.98 16.43
N HIS A 572 -10.16 -12.74 15.94
CA HIS A 572 -9.38 -11.72 16.65
C HIS A 572 -10.01 -11.29 17.96
N LEU A 573 -11.35 -11.13 18.02
CA LEU A 573 -12.04 -10.76 19.25
C LEU A 573 -12.04 -11.90 20.27
N ARG A 574 -12.10 -13.15 19.81
CA ARG A 574 -11.95 -14.34 20.66
C ARG A 574 -10.55 -14.37 21.31
N GLN A 575 -9.49 -14.12 20.53
CA GLN A 575 -8.12 -14.10 21.03
C GLN A 575 -7.85 -12.88 21.92
N ALA A 576 -8.22 -11.67 21.47
CA ALA A 576 -8.07 -10.43 22.20
C ALA A 576 -9.22 -10.20 23.21
N GLU A 577 -9.64 -11.25 23.93
CA GLU A 577 -10.75 -11.18 24.87
C GLU A 577 -10.50 -10.28 26.07
N GLU A 578 -9.21 -10.16 26.49
CA GLU A 578 -8.83 -9.39 27.67
C GLU A 578 -8.75 -7.88 27.39
N LEU A 579 -8.36 -7.47 26.17
CA LEU A 579 -8.25 -6.06 25.79
C LEU A 579 -8.33 -5.84 24.29
N TYR A 580 -9.22 -4.93 23.86
CA TYR A 580 -9.17 -4.34 22.54
C TYR A 580 -9.31 -2.81 22.63
N VAL A 581 -8.27 -2.10 22.22
CA VAL A 581 -8.25 -0.63 22.14
C VAL A 581 -8.21 -0.19 20.67
N ASN A 582 -9.04 0.80 20.33
CA ASN A 582 -8.98 1.46 19.02
C ASN A 582 -8.61 2.94 19.20
N ILE A 583 -7.59 3.39 18.48
CA ILE A 583 -7.13 4.78 18.43
C ILE A 583 -7.44 5.31 17.05
N ASN A 584 -8.40 6.22 16.94
CA ASN A 584 -8.88 6.66 15.64
C ASN A 584 -9.43 8.09 15.68
N VAL A 585 -9.54 8.70 14.51
CA VAL A 585 -10.13 10.03 14.31
C VAL A 585 -11.65 9.97 14.31
N ARG A 586 -12.24 8.86 13.90
CA ARG A 586 -13.70 8.69 13.75
C ARG A 586 -14.16 7.30 14.15
N MET A 587 -15.47 7.20 14.43
CA MET A 587 -16.13 5.92 14.64
C MET A 587 -16.26 5.17 13.31
N ASP A 588 -15.43 4.18 13.10
CA ASP A 588 -15.50 3.30 11.93
C ASP A 588 -15.94 1.89 12.31
N SER A 589 -16.08 1.03 11.31
CA SER A 589 -16.58 -0.35 11.50
C SER A 589 -15.66 -1.24 12.34
N THR A 590 -14.45 -0.83 12.62
CA THR A 590 -13.51 -1.53 13.50
C THR A 590 -13.61 -0.99 14.92
N ALA A 591 -13.70 0.33 15.06
CA ALA A 591 -13.90 0.99 16.36
C ALA A 591 -15.16 0.50 17.08
N GLU A 592 -16.25 0.20 16.35
CA GLU A 592 -17.51 -0.32 16.91
C GLU A 592 -17.33 -1.57 17.79
N TRP A 593 -16.24 -2.32 17.64
CA TRP A 593 -15.98 -3.59 18.35
C TRP A 593 -14.98 -3.46 19.51
N ALA A 594 -14.41 -2.28 19.73
CA ALA A 594 -13.40 -2.07 20.77
C ALA A 594 -14.00 -2.05 22.19
N ASP A 595 -13.16 -2.29 23.20
CA ASP A 595 -13.49 -2.08 24.60
C ASP A 595 -13.28 -0.61 24.99
N TYR A 596 -12.24 0.01 24.44
CA TYR A 596 -11.89 1.42 24.62
C TYR A 596 -11.61 2.07 23.27
N ILE A 597 -12.12 3.28 23.09
CA ILE A 597 -11.83 4.13 21.94
C ILE A 597 -11.15 5.40 22.45
N LEU A 598 -9.96 5.67 21.94
CA LEU A 598 -9.19 6.87 22.25
C LEU A 598 -9.18 7.81 21.04
N PRO A 599 -9.70 9.03 21.18
CA PRO A 599 -9.85 9.96 20.06
C PRO A 599 -8.50 10.53 19.63
N ALA A 600 -8.11 10.27 18.39
CA ALA A 600 -6.89 10.82 17.78
C ALA A 600 -7.14 12.18 17.12
N ALA A 601 -6.11 13.02 17.09
CA ALA A 601 -6.09 14.27 16.35
C ALA A 601 -6.11 14.01 14.84
N SER A 602 -6.79 14.84 14.06
CA SER A 602 -6.78 14.81 12.60
C SER A 602 -5.49 15.40 12.03
N HIS A 603 -5.32 15.35 10.71
CA HIS A 603 -4.10 15.77 10.03
C HIS A 603 -3.75 17.25 10.24
N TYR A 604 -4.75 18.13 10.36
CA TYR A 604 -4.55 19.56 10.58
C TYR A 604 -4.42 19.95 12.07
N GLU A 605 -4.49 18.97 12.97
CA GLU A 605 -4.53 19.15 14.42
C GLU A 605 -3.25 18.66 15.12
N ALA A 606 -2.18 18.38 14.39
CA ALA A 606 -0.93 17.85 14.94
C ALA A 606 0.29 18.39 14.20
N TRP A 607 1.44 18.40 14.86
CA TRP A 607 2.75 18.61 14.27
C TRP A 607 3.28 17.30 13.69
N ASP A 608 3.70 17.32 12.44
CA ASP A 608 4.20 16.13 11.77
C ASP A 608 4.99 16.47 10.50
N ILE A 609 5.57 15.46 9.87
CA ILE A 609 6.21 15.54 8.56
C ILE A 609 5.85 14.33 7.72
N ARG A 610 5.52 14.55 6.46
CA ARG A 610 5.33 13.49 5.50
C ARG A 610 6.40 13.50 4.43
N THR A 611 7.12 12.40 4.32
CA THR A 611 8.22 12.19 3.38
C THR A 611 7.92 11.13 2.31
N GLN A 612 6.81 10.42 2.43
CA GLN A 612 6.41 9.39 1.48
C GLN A 612 5.63 10.01 0.32
N GLY A 613 6.04 9.72 -0.90
CA GLY A 613 5.40 10.24 -2.12
C GLY A 613 6.29 10.06 -3.34
N TYR A 614 5.86 10.68 -4.45
CA TYR A 614 6.60 10.63 -5.73
C TYR A 614 7.39 11.89 -6.03
N HIS A 615 7.35 12.89 -5.20
CA HIS A 615 8.13 14.11 -5.35
C HIS A 615 9.12 14.28 -4.20
N ARG A 616 10.13 15.12 -4.41
CA ARG A 616 11.22 15.36 -3.45
C ARG A 616 10.92 16.37 -2.35
N PHE A 617 9.65 16.64 -2.06
CA PHE A 617 9.25 17.58 -1.03
C PHE A 617 8.66 16.86 0.17
N ALA A 618 9.28 17.05 1.34
CA ALA A 618 8.74 16.61 2.61
C ALA A 618 7.80 17.68 3.16
N ASN A 619 6.50 17.39 3.27
CA ASN A 619 5.51 18.36 3.72
C ASN A 619 5.41 18.41 5.23
N ILE A 620 5.41 19.63 5.78
CA ILE A 620 5.35 19.92 7.22
C ILE A 620 3.91 20.16 7.64
N PHE A 621 3.53 19.61 8.78
CA PHE A 621 2.26 19.87 9.45
C PHE A 621 2.52 20.82 10.61
N THR A 622 1.91 22.00 10.58
CA THR A 622 2.17 23.08 11.55
C THR A 622 1.10 23.23 12.62
N ARG A 623 0.22 22.22 12.77
CA ARG A 623 -0.93 22.25 13.68
C ARG A 623 -1.71 23.56 13.55
N PRO A 624 -2.32 23.85 12.40
CA PRO A 624 -3.03 25.10 12.17
C PRO A 624 -4.22 25.32 13.11
N VAL A 625 -4.83 24.24 13.61
CA VAL A 625 -5.96 24.29 14.56
C VAL A 625 -5.72 23.34 15.74
N GLU A 626 -6.37 23.66 16.88
CA GLU A 626 -6.38 22.78 18.03
C GLU A 626 -7.22 21.51 17.77
N PRO A 627 -6.88 20.38 18.40
CA PRO A 627 -7.66 19.16 18.28
C PRO A 627 -9.12 19.32 18.69
N VAL A 628 -10.02 18.74 17.91
CA VAL A 628 -11.47 18.80 18.18
C VAL A 628 -11.80 18.02 19.46
N GLY A 629 -12.48 18.68 20.40
CA GLY A 629 -12.88 18.09 21.67
C GLY A 629 -11.69 17.81 22.58
N GLU A 630 -11.54 16.57 23.00
CA GLU A 630 -10.43 16.10 23.83
C GLU A 630 -9.46 15.20 23.04
N SER A 631 -9.54 15.19 21.70
CA SER A 631 -8.63 14.37 20.89
C SER A 631 -7.17 14.80 21.02
N LYS A 632 -6.23 13.88 20.83
CA LYS A 632 -4.80 14.12 21.03
C LYS A 632 -3.98 13.56 19.88
N PRO A 633 -2.82 14.13 19.57
CA PRO A 633 -1.85 13.53 18.65
C PRO A 633 -1.45 12.10 19.07
N ASP A 634 -1.16 11.25 18.11
CA ASP A 634 -0.84 9.83 18.37
C ASP A 634 0.37 9.65 19.30
N TRP A 635 1.41 10.48 19.15
CA TRP A 635 2.55 10.45 20.07
C TRP A 635 2.14 10.75 21.51
N GLU A 636 1.35 11.81 21.73
CA GLU A 636 0.89 12.20 23.05
C GLU A 636 -0.01 11.14 23.69
N ILE A 637 -0.85 10.45 22.89
CA ILE A 637 -1.65 9.30 23.38
C ILE A 637 -0.74 8.20 23.93
N MET A 638 0.32 7.85 23.19
CA MET A 638 1.27 6.82 23.62
C MET A 638 2.09 7.28 24.84
N ALA A 639 2.47 8.56 24.92
CA ALA A 639 3.15 9.11 26.07
C ALA A 639 2.28 9.06 27.33
N LEU A 640 0.99 9.41 27.24
CA LEU A 640 0.04 9.27 28.34
C LEU A 640 -0.14 7.82 28.78
N LEU A 641 -0.25 6.90 27.81
CA LEU A 641 -0.42 5.48 28.10
C LEU A 641 0.83 4.90 28.79
N THR A 642 2.03 5.20 28.30
CA THR A 642 3.29 4.75 28.94
C THR A 642 3.44 5.35 30.33
N LYS A 643 3.04 6.61 30.55
CA LYS A 643 3.04 7.25 31.87
C LYS A 643 2.15 6.47 32.85
N LYS A 644 0.94 6.13 32.44
CA LYS A 644 0.03 5.35 33.29
C LYS A 644 0.53 3.95 33.54
N ILE A 645 1.10 3.28 32.55
CA ILE A 645 1.73 1.95 32.72
C ILE A 645 2.84 2.05 33.78
N GLN A 646 3.72 3.05 33.71
CA GLN A 646 4.78 3.26 34.70
C GLN A 646 4.21 3.50 36.11
N GLU A 647 3.28 4.43 36.26
CA GLU A 647 2.63 4.75 37.53
C GLU A 647 1.95 3.51 38.15
N ARG A 648 1.20 2.76 37.34
CA ARG A 648 0.45 1.57 37.79
C ARG A 648 1.39 0.40 38.09
N ALA A 649 2.44 0.19 37.30
CA ALA A 649 3.43 -0.85 37.55
C ALA A 649 4.16 -0.62 38.87
N ILE A 650 4.56 0.60 39.16
CA ILE A 650 5.17 1.00 40.43
C ILE A 650 4.18 0.75 41.58
N ALA A 651 2.94 1.27 41.47
CA ALA A 651 1.91 1.14 42.51
C ALA A 651 1.53 -0.32 42.80
N ARG A 652 1.59 -1.18 41.79
CA ARG A 652 1.28 -2.62 41.89
C ARG A 652 2.50 -3.46 42.24
N GLY A 653 3.69 -2.89 42.35
CA GLY A 653 4.95 -3.59 42.66
C GLY A 653 5.37 -4.61 41.60
N ILE A 654 5.11 -4.32 40.32
CA ILE A 654 5.46 -5.19 39.19
C ILE A 654 6.97 -5.10 38.95
N GLY A 655 7.71 -6.17 39.19
CA GLY A 655 9.15 -6.21 38.91
C GLY A 655 9.47 -6.32 37.42
N PRO A 656 10.76 -6.16 37.08
CA PRO A 656 11.23 -6.39 35.70
C PRO A 656 10.93 -7.82 35.23
N ILE A 657 10.55 -7.97 33.96
CA ILE A 657 10.26 -9.28 33.34
C ILE A 657 11.33 -9.62 32.32
N GLN A 658 11.86 -10.82 32.42
CA GLN A 658 12.79 -11.35 31.42
C GLN A 658 12.02 -11.78 30.16
N ASP A 659 12.43 -11.25 29.02
CA ASP A 659 11.81 -11.49 27.70
C ASP A 659 12.89 -11.94 26.72
N GLY A 660 13.18 -13.24 26.69
CA GLY A 660 14.37 -13.76 26.02
C GLY A 660 15.64 -13.17 26.63
N ASP A 661 16.49 -12.57 25.82
CA ASP A 661 17.71 -11.88 26.23
C ASP A 661 17.50 -10.43 26.71
N VAL A 662 16.25 -9.96 26.69
CA VAL A 662 15.90 -8.57 27.05
C VAL A 662 15.19 -8.52 28.39
N THR A 663 15.67 -7.69 29.29
CA THR A 663 14.93 -7.34 30.52
C THR A 663 14.01 -6.14 30.22
N ARG A 664 12.70 -6.32 30.43
CA ARG A 664 11.71 -5.27 30.29
C ARG A 664 11.25 -4.78 31.66
N ASP A 665 11.51 -3.52 31.92
CA ASP A 665 11.11 -2.84 33.17
C ASP A 665 10.03 -1.80 32.87
N LEU A 666 8.82 -2.06 33.38
CA LEU A 666 7.71 -1.12 33.21
C LEU A 666 7.83 0.12 34.11
N HIS A 667 8.74 0.11 35.13
CA HIS A 667 8.98 1.27 35.98
C HIS A 667 9.69 2.44 35.28
N THR A 668 10.31 2.19 34.11
CA THR A 668 11.03 3.20 33.34
C THR A 668 10.42 3.44 31.95
N ILE A 669 9.29 2.80 31.63
CA ILE A 669 8.77 2.76 30.27
C ILE A 669 8.42 4.17 29.72
N HIS A 670 7.94 5.07 30.58
CA HIS A 670 7.63 6.44 30.16
C HIS A 670 8.90 7.27 29.97
N ASP A 671 9.88 7.11 30.88
CA ASP A 671 11.17 7.77 30.77
C ASP A 671 11.91 7.31 29.50
N ASP A 672 11.87 6.02 29.23
CA ASP A 672 12.41 5.44 27.98
C ASP A 672 11.65 5.97 26.76
N PHE A 673 10.30 6.07 26.81
CA PHE A 673 9.48 6.57 25.71
C PHE A 673 9.76 8.02 25.39
N THR A 674 9.80 8.88 26.40
CA THR A 674 9.99 10.33 26.26
C THR A 674 11.45 10.76 26.25
N ARG A 675 12.43 9.82 26.35
CA ARG A 675 13.85 10.11 26.57
C ARG A 675 14.06 11.07 27.74
N ASN A 676 13.55 10.66 28.90
CA ASN A 676 13.59 11.44 30.15
C ASN A 676 12.96 12.84 30.01
N GLY A 677 11.84 12.92 29.33
CA GLY A 677 11.06 14.14 29.17
C GLY A 677 11.53 15.10 28.08
N THR A 678 12.45 14.70 27.22
CA THR A 678 12.89 15.54 26.08
C THR A 678 11.94 15.48 24.88
N LEU A 679 11.17 14.40 24.74
CA LEU A 679 10.23 14.15 23.63
C LEU A 679 8.80 13.98 24.18
N ASN A 680 8.22 15.02 24.74
CA ASN A 680 6.89 14.95 25.36
C ASN A 680 5.75 15.13 24.36
N THR A 681 5.92 16.01 23.38
CA THR A 681 4.90 16.41 22.41
C THR A 681 5.28 16.01 21.00
N ASP A 682 4.30 16.03 20.10
CA ASP A 682 4.53 15.83 18.67
C ASP A 682 5.47 16.90 18.07
N TYR A 683 5.42 18.15 18.62
CA TYR A 683 6.37 19.20 18.24
C TYR A 683 7.81 18.85 18.62
N ASP A 684 8.06 18.39 19.85
CA ASP A 684 9.40 18.00 20.29
C ASP A 684 10.00 16.91 19.41
N VAL A 685 9.16 15.93 19.05
CA VAL A 685 9.56 14.82 18.18
C VAL A 685 9.84 15.29 16.75
N LEU A 686 8.98 16.14 16.20
CA LEU A 686 9.19 16.70 14.87
C LEU A 686 10.48 17.54 14.83
N LYS A 687 10.71 18.36 15.85
CA LYS A 687 11.94 19.14 15.98
C LYS A 687 13.17 18.25 16.00
N HIS A 688 13.16 17.19 16.80
CA HIS A 688 14.25 16.21 16.84
C HIS A 688 14.47 15.53 15.49
N ILE A 689 13.40 15.15 14.79
CA ILE A 689 13.51 14.53 13.46
C ILE A 689 14.15 15.49 12.46
N ILE A 690 13.74 16.76 12.43
CA ILE A 690 14.22 17.74 11.44
C ILE A 690 15.65 18.21 11.77
N GLU A 691 15.88 18.66 13.01
CA GLU A 691 17.12 19.36 13.35
C GLU A 691 18.29 18.40 13.60
N ASP A 692 18.03 17.17 14.07
CA ASP A 692 19.07 16.18 14.35
C ASP A 692 19.30 15.20 13.18
N SER A 693 18.59 15.35 12.05
CA SER A 693 18.77 14.52 10.85
C SER A 693 19.59 15.28 9.80
N PRO A 694 20.83 14.82 9.48
CA PRO A 694 21.68 15.46 8.48
C PRO A 694 21.02 15.54 7.08
N GLU A 695 20.10 14.63 6.80
CA GLU A 695 19.36 14.51 5.55
C GLU A 695 18.52 15.74 5.22
N PHE A 696 18.14 16.52 6.21
CA PHE A 696 17.40 17.78 6.03
C PHE A 696 18.29 19.00 5.86
N GLY A 697 19.63 18.82 5.86
CA GLY A 697 20.59 19.89 5.51
C GLY A 697 20.71 21.00 6.53
N GLY A 698 20.37 20.75 7.80
CA GLY A 698 20.46 21.75 8.88
C GLY A 698 19.32 22.78 8.92
N VAL A 699 18.18 22.48 8.25
CA VAL A 699 16.97 23.32 8.33
C VAL A 699 16.42 23.28 9.75
N THR A 700 16.02 24.45 10.30
CA THR A 700 15.32 24.51 11.57
C THR A 700 13.84 24.21 11.43
N ILE A 701 13.18 23.82 12.51
CA ILE A 701 11.73 23.57 12.47
C ILE A 701 10.95 24.84 12.12
N GLU A 702 11.41 26.00 12.55
CA GLU A 702 10.79 27.31 12.28
C GLU A 702 10.84 27.63 10.78
N GLU A 703 12.00 27.43 10.13
CA GLU A 703 12.16 27.62 8.69
C GLU A 703 11.29 26.65 7.88
N ALA A 704 11.24 25.39 8.33
CA ALA A 704 10.42 24.36 7.70
C ALA A 704 8.92 24.67 7.85
N ALA A 705 8.51 25.14 9.01
CA ALA A 705 7.11 25.51 9.29
C ALA A 705 6.67 26.75 8.51
N GLU A 706 7.54 27.74 8.31
CA GLU A 706 7.25 28.94 7.52
C GLU A 706 7.02 28.59 6.03
N LYS A 707 7.83 27.70 5.48
CA LYS A 707 7.70 27.26 4.08
C LYS A 707 6.56 26.27 3.86
N GLY A 708 6.27 25.40 4.84
CA GLY A 708 5.35 24.28 4.77
C GLY A 708 5.94 23.03 4.16
N PHE A 709 7.20 23.04 3.74
CA PHE A 709 7.90 21.88 3.18
C PHE A 709 9.43 22.02 3.29
N ILE A 710 10.11 20.89 3.22
CA ILE A 710 11.56 20.78 3.05
C ILE A 710 11.84 20.13 1.70
N THR A 711 12.76 20.69 0.92
CA THR A 711 13.25 20.04 -0.31
C THR A 711 14.25 18.97 0.09
N MET A 712 13.98 17.72 -0.25
CA MET A 712 14.90 16.61 -0.03
C MET A 712 16.07 16.71 -1.01
N ASN A 713 17.26 16.56 -0.50
CA ASN A 713 18.51 16.74 -1.25
C ASN A 713 19.33 15.43 -1.30
N GLU A 714 20.56 15.51 -1.76
CA GLU A 714 21.49 14.38 -1.91
C GLU A 714 21.79 13.61 -0.59
N HIS A 715 21.45 14.20 0.56
CA HIS A 715 21.66 13.59 1.88
C HIS A 715 20.40 12.94 2.47
N ALA A 716 19.33 12.85 1.69
CA ALA A 716 18.01 12.50 2.15
C ALA A 716 17.79 11.02 2.54
N GLY A 717 18.81 10.29 2.97
CA GLY A 717 18.67 8.94 3.52
C GLY A 717 18.13 7.89 2.55
N LEU A 718 18.15 8.15 1.26
CA LEU A 718 17.89 7.14 0.23
C LEU A 718 19.13 6.28 0.01
N ASN A 719 18.90 5.06 -0.45
CA ASN A 719 20.00 4.16 -0.82
C ASN A 719 20.82 4.70 -2.01
N GLN A 720 20.31 5.72 -2.70
CA GLN A 720 20.88 6.29 -3.92
C GLN A 720 21.14 7.78 -3.75
N PRO A 721 22.24 8.31 -4.32
CA PRO A 721 22.47 9.75 -4.31
C PRO A 721 21.46 10.47 -5.21
N LEU A 722 20.85 11.51 -4.67
CA LEU A 722 19.95 12.40 -5.40
C LEU A 722 20.73 13.64 -5.86
N LYS A 723 20.82 13.89 -7.17
CA LYS A 723 21.41 15.11 -7.69
C LYS A 723 20.42 16.28 -7.65
N PRO A 724 20.92 17.51 -7.50
CA PRO A 724 20.04 18.69 -7.41
C PRO A 724 19.18 18.91 -8.65
N ASP A 725 19.69 18.58 -9.83
CA ASP A 725 19.16 18.91 -11.16
C ASP A 725 18.52 17.74 -11.90
N GLU A 726 18.31 16.60 -11.24
CA GLU A 726 17.64 15.44 -11.83
C GLU A 726 16.60 14.84 -10.89
N GLY A 727 15.57 14.16 -11.44
CA GLY A 727 14.67 13.32 -10.67
C GLY A 727 15.40 12.12 -10.07
N TYR A 728 14.89 11.60 -8.96
CA TYR A 728 15.47 10.40 -8.36
C TYR A 728 15.25 9.18 -9.25
N ASN A 729 16.33 8.50 -9.58
CA ASN A 729 16.31 7.22 -10.29
C ASN A 729 16.83 6.13 -9.36
N PRO A 730 16.09 5.02 -9.19
CA PRO A 730 16.50 3.93 -8.31
C PRO A 730 17.76 3.22 -8.86
N PHE A 731 18.54 2.61 -7.97
CA PHE A 731 19.71 1.78 -8.30
C PHE A 731 20.87 2.49 -9.04
N THR A 732 20.97 3.81 -8.94
CA THR A 732 22.11 4.54 -9.54
C THR A 732 23.45 4.24 -8.84
N ALA A 733 23.42 3.91 -7.54
CA ALA A 733 24.61 3.45 -6.83
C ALA A 733 25.15 2.13 -7.41
N GLN A 734 24.27 1.29 -7.92
CA GLN A 734 24.62 0.01 -8.55
C GLN A 734 25.06 0.22 -10.00
N THR A 735 24.24 0.88 -10.80
CA THR A 735 24.50 1.04 -12.25
C THR A 735 25.68 1.97 -12.52
N ASP A 736 25.80 3.10 -11.81
CA ASP A 736 26.87 4.06 -12.01
C ASP A 736 28.02 3.85 -11.01
N GLY A 737 27.67 3.71 -9.71
CA GLY A 737 28.63 3.55 -8.61
C GLY A 737 29.23 2.15 -8.50
N LYS A 738 28.67 1.17 -9.19
CA LYS A 738 29.10 -0.24 -9.19
C LYS A 738 29.08 -0.88 -7.79
N LYS A 739 28.21 -0.39 -6.90
CA LYS A 739 27.93 -1.06 -5.61
C LYS A 739 27.07 -2.31 -5.83
N PRO A 740 27.24 -3.36 -5.04
CA PRO A 740 26.35 -4.52 -5.12
C PRO A 740 24.88 -4.16 -4.78
N TYR A 741 23.95 -4.91 -5.37
CA TYR A 741 22.55 -4.95 -4.92
C TYR A 741 22.44 -5.67 -3.58
N GLU A 742 21.36 -5.45 -2.86
CA GLU A 742 21.05 -6.12 -1.58
C GLU A 742 20.56 -7.57 -1.80
N THR A 743 21.23 -8.32 -2.67
CA THR A 743 20.90 -9.71 -3.04
C THR A 743 22.05 -10.65 -2.68
N LEU A 744 21.78 -11.95 -2.67
CA LEU A 744 22.80 -12.98 -2.38
C LEU A 744 23.99 -12.90 -3.34
N THR A 745 23.71 -12.73 -4.62
CA THR A 745 24.73 -12.62 -5.67
C THR A 745 25.33 -11.23 -5.82
N GLY A 746 24.81 -10.24 -5.09
CA GLY A 746 25.14 -8.84 -5.21
C GLY A 746 24.65 -8.22 -6.53
N ARG A 747 23.85 -8.93 -7.32
CA ARG A 747 23.36 -8.54 -8.65
C ARG A 747 21.84 -8.66 -8.74
N ILE A 748 21.25 -8.13 -9.80
CA ILE A 748 19.83 -8.37 -10.10
C ILE A 748 19.68 -9.87 -10.30
N THR A 749 18.84 -10.50 -9.50
CA THR A 749 18.75 -11.96 -9.36
C THR A 749 17.64 -12.53 -10.26
N PHE A 750 18.02 -13.49 -11.10
CA PHE A 750 17.11 -14.25 -11.96
C PHE A 750 17.24 -15.77 -11.79
N PHE A 751 17.97 -16.18 -10.76
CA PHE A 751 18.09 -17.60 -10.42
C PHE A 751 17.91 -17.81 -8.92
N CYS A 752 16.96 -18.66 -8.53
CA CYS A 752 16.71 -19.03 -7.15
C CYS A 752 16.76 -20.55 -6.97
N ASP A 753 17.82 -21.07 -6.39
CA ASP A 753 18.03 -22.49 -6.15
C ASP A 753 17.50 -23.01 -4.81
N HIS A 754 16.49 -22.31 -4.25
CA HIS A 754 15.80 -22.78 -3.05
C HIS A 754 14.97 -24.04 -3.38
N PRO A 755 14.96 -25.10 -2.51
CA PRO A 755 14.26 -26.36 -2.79
C PRO A 755 12.77 -26.19 -3.17
N TRP A 756 12.08 -25.19 -2.65
CA TRP A 756 10.68 -24.92 -3.02
C TRP A 756 10.54 -24.33 -4.44
N PHE A 757 11.51 -23.52 -4.86
CA PHE A 757 11.56 -23.02 -6.24
C PHE A 757 11.83 -24.16 -7.22
N GLU A 758 12.73 -25.08 -6.86
CA GLU A 758 12.97 -26.31 -7.64
C GLU A 758 11.70 -27.19 -7.69
N LYS A 759 11.08 -27.45 -6.53
CA LYS A 759 9.86 -28.27 -6.42
C LYS A 759 8.71 -27.73 -7.28
N LEU A 760 8.58 -26.42 -7.40
CA LEU A 760 7.54 -25.74 -8.18
C LEU A 760 8.02 -25.33 -9.58
N ASP A 761 9.15 -25.86 -10.05
CA ASP A 761 9.71 -25.59 -11.39
C ASP A 761 9.74 -24.08 -11.70
N SER A 762 10.35 -23.32 -10.77
CA SER A 762 10.34 -21.84 -10.75
C SER A 762 11.70 -21.25 -10.38
N THR A 763 12.80 -21.95 -10.69
CA THR A 763 14.16 -21.51 -10.38
C THR A 763 14.59 -20.28 -11.17
N VAL A 764 13.98 -20.03 -12.31
CA VAL A 764 14.14 -18.83 -13.16
C VAL A 764 12.78 -18.16 -13.36
N PRO A 765 12.74 -16.88 -13.82
CA PRO A 765 11.48 -16.23 -14.17
C PRO A 765 10.67 -17.08 -15.16
N THR A 766 9.42 -17.33 -14.83
CA THR A 766 8.48 -18.12 -15.62
C THR A 766 7.09 -17.48 -15.58
N ALA A 767 6.11 -18.04 -16.27
CA ALA A 767 4.73 -17.61 -16.19
C ALA A 767 3.83 -18.72 -15.64
N ARG A 768 3.07 -18.38 -14.61
CA ARG A 768 2.07 -19.25 -13.99
C ARG A 768 0.72 -18.55 -13.95
N LEU A 769 -0.35 -19.33 -14.04
CA LEU A 769 -1.69 -18.82 -13.82
C LEU A 769 -1.89 -18.49 -12.34
N HIS A 770 -2.76 -17.54 -12.05
CA HIS A 770 -3.22 -17.26 -10.68
C HIS A 770 -4.31 -18.27 -10.27
N ALA A 771 -4.62 -18.39 -8.96
CA ALA A 771 -5.61 -19.35 -8.46
C ALA A 771 -6.99 -19.14 -9.10
N GLY A 772 -7.61 -18.01 -8.94
CA GLY A 772 -8.73 -17.47 -9.70
C GLY A 772 -9.98 -18.31 -9.93
N PRO A 773 -10.93 -17.76 -10.72
CA PRO A 773 -12.27 -18.34 -10.85
C PRO A 773 -12.32 -19.72 -11.52
N LYS A 774 -11.35 -20.08 -12.35
CA LYS A 774 -11.33 -21.42 -12.97
C LYS A 774 -11.12 -22.56 -11.97
N ALA A 775 -10.61 -22.26 -10.78
CA ALA A 775 -10.52 -23.20 -9.67
C ALA A 775 -11.78 -23.21 -8.77
N SER A 776 -12.80 -22.44 -9.10
CA SER A 776 -14.05 -22.29 -8.35
C SER A 776 -15.27 -22.67 -9.21
N ASN A 777 -16.43 -22.83 -8.56
CA ASN A 777 -17.72 -23.04 -9.22
C ASN A 777 -18.45 -21.75 -9.61
N TYR A 778 -17.89 -20.59 -9.25
CA TYR A 778 -18.43 -19.27 -9.54
C TYR A 778 -17.75 -18.67 -10.76
N PRO A 779 -18.48 -18.28 -11.83
CA PRO A 779 -17.89 -18.02 -13.14
C PRO A 779 -17.31 -16.62 -13.29
N LEU A 780 -17.75 -15.64 -12.48
CA LEU A 780 -17.39 -14.24 -12.67
C LEU A 780 -16.09 -13.90 -11.92
N LYS A 781 -15.13 -13.35 -12.65
CA LYS A 781 -13.92 -12.77 -12.10
C LYS A 781 -14.28 -11.49 -11.34
N PHE A 782 -13.72 -11.35 -10.15
CA PHE A 782 -13.93 -10.16 -9.34
C PHE A 782 -12.60 -9.42 -9.15
N TYR A 783 -12.60 -8.10 -9.32
CA TYR A 783 -11.47 -7.26 -8.95
C TYR A 783 -11.93 -5.95 -8.32
N SER A 784 -11.08 -5.44 -7.43
CA SER A 784 -11.42 -4.32 -6.57
C SER A 784 -10.33 -3.25 -6.60
N PRO A 785 -10.39 -2.33 -7.58
CA PRO A 785 -9.41 -1.26 -7.68
C PRO A 785 -9.62 -0.17 -6.62
N HIS A 786 -8.60 0.67 -6.47
CA HIS A 786 -8.73 1.91 -5.73
C HIS A 786 -9.67 2.90 -6.40
N SER A 787 -10.35 3.71 -5.60
CA SER A 787 -11.30 4.72 -6.05
C SER A 787 -10.63 6.07 -6.31
N ARG A 788 -11.13 6.80 -7.31
CA ARG A 788 -10.81 8.24 -7.42
C ARG A 788 -11.54 9.11 -6.38
N TRP A 789 -12.56 8.56 -5.70
CA TRP A 789 -13.48 9.28 -4.80
C TRP A 789 -13.19 9.08 -3.31
N GLY A 790 -12.30 8.19 -2.95
CA GLY A 790 -11.92 7.90 -1.58
C GLY A 790 -10.56 7.22 -1.51
N ILE A 791 -9.94 7.24 -0.36
CA ILE A 791 -8.75 6.44 -0.06
C ILE A 791 -9.14 5.42 1.00
N HIS A 792 -9.25 4.15 0.62
CA HIS A 792 -9.81 3.11 1.45
C HIS A 792 -11.16 3.55 2.05
N SER A 793 -11.29 3.61 3.37
CA SER A 793 -12.51 4.10 4.03
C SER A 793 -12.51 5.61 4.33
N ASN A 794 -11.45 6.35 3.97
CA ASN A 794 -11.42 7.79 4.18
C ASN A 794 -12.32 8.52 3.17
N TRP A 795 -13.00 9.58 3.63
CA TRP A 795 -13.95 10.42 2.89
C TRP A 795 -15.20 9.70 2.40
N ARG A 796 -15.51 8.47 2.87
CA ARG A 796 -16.70 7.72 2.45
C ARG A 796 -18.00 8.19 3.07
N SER A 797 -17.96 8.84 4.21
CA SER A 797 -19.09 9.53 4.82
C SER A 797 -19.35 10.91 4.21
N ASN A 798 -18.39 11.47 3.47
CA ASN A 798 -18.48 12.83 2.96
C ASN A 798 -19.59 13.00 1.92
N LYS A 799 -20.59 13.81 2.28
CA LYS A 799 -21.80 14.00 1.46
C LYS A 799 -21.54 14.56 0.05
N TYR A 800 -20.50 15.38 -0.12
CA TYR A 800 -20.16 15.94 -1.42
C TYR A 800 -19.57 14.88 -2.35
N LEU A 801 -18.66 14.05 -1.85
CA LEU A 801 -18.10 12.93 -2.62
C LEU A 801 -19.16 11.85 -2.91
N LEU A 802 -20.05 11.56 -1.98
CA LEU A 802 -21.15 10.63 -2.20
C LEU A 802 -22.07 11.07 -3.34
N ARG A 803 -22.40 12.35 -3.43
CA ARG A 803 -23.23 12.89 -4.51
C ARG A 803 -22.61 12.72 -5.90
N LEU A 804 -21.28 12.68 -5.99
CA LEU A 804 -20.57 12.50 -7.28
C LEU A 804 -20.60 11.05 -7.78
N GLN A 805 -21.09 10.10 -7.00
CA GLN A 805 -21.01 8.66 -7.30
C GLN A 805 -22.25 7.85 -6.88
N ARG A 806 -23.43 8.35 -7.08
CA ARG A 806 -24.74 7.70 -6.77
C ARG A 806 -25.02 7.45 -5.27
N GLY A 807 -24.09 7.76 -4.36
CA GLY A 807 -24.33 7.73 -2.91
C GLY A 807 -24.27 6.37 -2.21
N GLU A 808 -24.16 5.27 -2.92
CA GLU A 808 -24.22 3.90 -2.39
C GLU A 808 -23.22 2.95 -3.06
N PRO A 809 -22.94 1.76 -2.46
CA PRO A 809 -22.06 0.76 -3.06
C PRO A 809 -22.50 0.36 -4.47
N ASN A 810 -21.60 0.53 -5.43
CA ASN A 810 -21.84 0.18 -6.83
C ASN A 810 -20.99 -1.01 -7.26
N ILE A 811 -21.60 -1.94 -8.01
CA ILE A 811 -20.91 -2.97 -8.75
C ILE A 811 -20.92 -2.63 -10.24
N TYR A 812 -19.76 -2.52 -10.83
CA TYR A 812 -19.59 -2.27 -12.25
C TYR A 812 -19.76 -3.59 -13.02
N ILE A 813 -20.63 -3.60 -14.00
CA ILE A 813 -21.01 -4.77 -14.78
C ILE A 813 -21.06 -4.43 -16.27
N ASN A 814 -20.57 -5.35 -17.11
CA ASN A 814 -20.70 -5.19 -18.55
C ASN A 814 -22.18 -5.26 -18.96
N PRO A 815 -22.69 -4.36 -19.83
CA PRO A 815 -24.09 -4.37 -20.27
C PRO A 815 -24.55 -5.68 -20.91
N LYS A 816 -23.66 -6.42 -21.58
CA LYS A 816 -23.99 -7.72 -22.18
C LYS A 816 -24.20 -8.79 -21.10
N LEU A 817 -23.33 -8.84 -20.08
CA LEU A 817 -23.55 -9.72 -18.93
C LEU A 817 -24.85 -9.35 -18.21
N ALA A 818 -25.09 -8.05 -18.01
CA ALA A 818 -26.32 -7.56 -17.39
C ALA A 818 -27.58 -8.02 -18.16
N ALA A 819 -27.57 -7.91 -19.49
CA ALA A 819 -28.68 -8.37 -20.33
C ALA A 819 -28.91 -9.89 -20.21
N GLN A 820 -27.84 -10.69 -20.17
CA GLN A 820 -27.93 -12.15 -19.97
C GLN A 820 -28.56 -12.53 -18.62
N LYS A 821 -28.31 -11.72 -17.58
CA LYS A 821 -28.81 -11.94 -16.22
C LYS A 821 -30.14 -11.19 -15.95
N GLY A 822 -30.69 -10.45 -16.92
CA GLY A 822 -31.94 -9.66 -16.77
C GLY A 822 -31.78 -8.45 -15.84
N ILE A 823 -30.57 -7.92 -15.67
CA ILE A 823 -30.22 -6.80 -14.79
C ILE A 823 -30.25 -5.50 -15.58
N LYS A 824 -30.81 -4.43 -15.01
CA LYS A 824 -30.81 -3.06 -15.53
C LYS A 824 -29.83 -2.18 -14.75
N ASP A 825 -29.39 -1.08 -15.38
CA ASP A 825 -28.58 -0.07 -14.68
C ASP A 825 -29.39 0.53 -13.52
N GLY A 826 -28.79 0.52 -12.32
CA GLY A 826 -29.43 0.97 -11.08
C GLY A 826 -30.19 -0.11 -10.29
N ASP A 827 -30.35 -1.31 -10.83
CA ASP A 827 -30.98 -2.40 -10.07
C ASP A 827 -30.10 -2.80 -8.87
N THR A 828 -30.75 -3.15 -7.76
CA THR A 828 -30.07 -3.81 -6.64
C THR A 828 -29.84 -5.26 -7.00
N VAL A 829 -28.57 -5.68 -6.89
CA VAL A 829 -28.14 -7.04 -7.20
C VAL A 829 -27.49 -7.71 -5.99
N ARG A 830 -27.63 -9.02 -5.93
CA ARG A 830 -26.95 -9.90 -4.98
C ARG A 830 -25.75 -10.52 -5.66
N LEU A 831 -24.58 -10.37 -5.04
CA LEU A 831 -23.35 -11.06 -5.42
C LEU A 831 -23.07 -12.13 -4.39
N PHE A 832 -22.74 -13.34 -4.82
CA PHE A 832 -22.60 -14.47 -3.91
C PHE A 832 -21.56 -15.48 -4.36
N ASN A 833 -20.99 -16.17 -3.39
CA ASN A 833 -20.10 -17.31 -3.54
C ASN A 833 -20.25 -18.29 -2.36
N ALA A 834 -19.34 -19.26 -2.24
CA ALA A 834 -19.40 -20.26 -1.15
C ALA A 834 -19.21 -19.69 0.26
N ASN A 835 -18.64 -18.49 0.38
CA ASN A 835 -18.37 -17.84 1.66
C ASN A 835 -19.46 -16.86 2.10
N GLY A 836 -20.44 -16.58 1.23
CA GLY A 836 -21.55 -15.68 1.54
C GLY A 836 -21.94 -14.77 0.39
N ASP A 837 -22.64 -13.70 0.73
CA ASP A 837 -23.18 -12.74 -0.22
C ASP A 837 -23.04 -11.30 0.27
N PHE A 838 -23.22 -10.37 -0.65
CA PHE A 838 -23.41 -8.95 -0.38
C PHE A 838 -24.29 -8.33 -1.47
N PHE A 839 -24.78 -7.11 -1.22
CA PHE A 839 -25.68 -6.41 -2.11
C PHE A 839 -25.07 -5.09 -2.57
N ALA A 840 -25.29 -4.75 -3.84
CA ALA A 840 -24.80 -3.51 -4.42
C ALA A 840 -25.73 -3.03 -5.53
N GLN A 841 -25.64 -1.76 -5.90
CA GLN A 841 -26.34 -1.22 -7.05
C GLN A 841 -25.56 -1.53 -8.33
N ALA A 842 -26.22 -2.11 -9.33
CA ALA A 842 -25.61 -2.36 -10.63
C ALA A 842 -25.32 -1.05 -11.36
N LYS A 843 -24.11 -0.91 -11.89
CA LYS A 843 -23.68 0.22 -12.68
C LYS A 843 -23.06 -0.28 -13.99
N PHE A 844 -23.65 0.10 -15.10
CA PHE A 844 -23.17 -0.33 -16.40
C PHE A 844 -21.80 0.28 -16.70
N TYR A 845 -20.88 -0.57 -17.10
CA TYR A 845 -19.52 -0.19 -17.45
C TYR A 845 -19.04 -1.06 -18.63
N PRO A 846 -19.20 -0.60 -19.87
CA PRO A 846 -18.90 -1.42 -21.06
C PRO A 846 -17.40 -1.67 -21.26
N SER A 847 -16.54 -1.00 -20.49
CA SER A 847 -15.09 -1.11 -20.62
C SER A 847 -14.50 -2.32 -19.92
N ILE A 848 -15.27 -3.11 -19.15
CA ILE A 848 -14.80 -4.36 -18.52
C ILE A 848 -15.23 -5.58 -19.33
N PRO A 849 -14.49 -6.70 -19.24
CA PRO A 849 -14.87 -7.96 -19.88
C PRO A 849 -16.24 -8.47 -19.45
N GLU A 850 -16.90 -9.26 -20.30
CA GLU A 850 -18.24 -9.82 -20.04
C GLU A 850 -18.24 -10.87 -18.92
N ASP A 851 -17.09 -11.49 -18.63
CA ASP A 851 -16.90 -12.49 -17.58
C ASP A 851 -16.40 -11.89 -16.26
N SER A 852 -16.42 -10.57 -16.14
CA SER A 852 -15.84 -9.85 -15.02
C SER A 852 -16.83 -8.87 -14.39
N ILE A 853 -16.65 -8.66 -13.09
CA ILE A 853 -17.33 -7.63 -12.29
C ILE A 853 -16.29 -6.87 -11.47
N MET A 854 -16.54 -5.58 -11.23
CA MET A 854 -15.59 -4.71 -10.55
C MET A 854 -16.28 -3.88 -9.48
N MET A 855 -15.65 -3.74 -8.31
CA MET A 855 -16.14 -2.89 -7.22
C MET A 855 -14.99 -2.18 -6.53
N GLU A 856 -15.08 -0.87 -6.40
CA GLU A 856 -14.11 -0.09 -5.62
C GLU A 856 -14.18 -0.44 -4.12
N HIS A 857 -13.03 -0.72 -3.49
CA HIS A 857 -12.95 -1.27 -2.12
C HIS A 857 -13.03 -0.23 -1.00
N VAL A 858 -13.92 0.70 -1.09
CA VAL A 858 -13.94 1.90 -0.22
C VAL A 858 -15.09 1.95 0.78
N TRP A 859 -16.14 1.18 0.57
CA TRP A 859 -17.40 1.27 1.30
C TRP A 859 -17.34 0.65 2.70
N GLN A 860 -18.02 1.28 3.67
CA GLN A 860 -18.18 0.79 5.03
C GLN A 860 -19.33 -0.24 5.12
N PRO A 861 -19.29 -1.22 6.05
CA PRO A 861 -20.38 -2.17 6.23
C PRO A 861 -21.76 -1.55 6.41
N HIS A 862 -21.88 -0.44 7.14
CA HIS A 862 -23.17 0.25 7.35
C HIS A 862 -23.77 0.87 6.08
N GLN A 863 -23.00 1.00 4.99
CA GLN A 863 -23.47 1.49 3.69
C GLN A 863 -24.05 0.36 2.82
N TYR A 864 -23.86 -0.90 3.20
CA TYR A 864 -24.42 -2.05 2.49
C TYR A 864 -25.72 -2.53 3.12
N ILE A 865 -26.60 -3.06 2.30
CA ILE A 865 -27.79 -3.79 2.75
C ILE A 865 -27.34 -4.92 3.69
N LYS A 866 -28.05 -5.09 4.82
CA LYS A 866 -27.73 -6.04 5.88
C LYS A 866 -26.34 -5.84 6.51
N ARG A 867 -25.70 -4.69 6.29
CA ARG A 867 -24.32 -4.37 6.74
C ARG A 867 -23.26 -5.37 6.26
N ARG A 868 -23.52 -6.09 5.15
CA ARG A 868 -22.64 -7.11 4.60
C ARG A 868 -21.79 -6.54 3.48
N ASN A 869 -20.55 -6.25 3.78
CA ASN A 869 -19.62 -5.74 2.78
C ASN A 869 -18.99 -6.89 1.96
N MET A 870 -18.41 -6.55 0.82
CA MET A 870 -17.78 -7.48 -0.09
C MET A 870 -16.68 -8.34 0.59
N ASN A 871 -15.96 -7.79 1.57
CA ASN A 871 -14.84 -8.47 2.21
C ASN A 871 -15.28 -9.64 3.11
N MET A 872 -16.55 -9.72 3.50
CA MET A 872 -17.06 -10.84 4.28
C MET A 872 -17.04 -12.16 3.50
N SER A 873 -17.18 -12.10 2.18
CA SER A 873 -17.23 -13.27 1.29
C SER A 873 -15.96 -13.48 0.43
N HIS A 874 -14.96 -12.59 0.55
CA HIS A 874 -13.68 -12.76 -0.15
C HIS A 874 -12.83 -13.80 0.55
N ALA A 875 -12.49 -14.89 -0.15
CA ALA A 875 -11.39 -15.76 0.22
C ALA A 875 -10.05 -15.10 -0.08
N VAL A 876 -9.02 -15.52 0.62
CA VAL A 876 -7.62 -15.16 0.35
C VAL A 876 -6.81 -16.40 0.02
N PHE A 877 -5.71 -16.19 -0.67
CA PHE A 877 -4.77 -17.21 -1.06
C PHE A 877 -3.35 -16.76 -0.71
N LEU A 878 -2.46 -17.70 -0.38
CA LEU A 878 -1.04 -17.42 -0.17
C LEU A 878 -0.23 -18.13 -1.27
N GLN A 879 0.80 -17.46 -1.79
CA GLN A 879 1.74 -18.08 -2.70
C GLN A 879 2.84 -18.77 -1.89
N PRO A 880 3.00 -20.13 -2.01
CA PRO A 880 4.00 -20.83 -1.22
C PRO A 880 5.42 -20.32 -1.39
N LEU A 881 5.81 -19.88 -2.58
CA LEU A 881 7.15 -19.32 -2.80
C LEU A 881 7.39 -18.03 -2.02
N GLU A 882 6.35 -17.28 -1.67
CA GLU A 882 6.46 -16.10 -0.83
C GLU A 882 6.62 -16.43 0.67
N LEU A 883 6.39 -17.68 1.07
CA LEU A 883 6.62 -18.19 2.42
C LEU A 883 8.07 -18.61 2.67
N VAL A 884 8.91 -18.58 1.63
CA VAL A 884 10.33 -18.85 1.74
C VAL A 884 11.01 -17.66 2.39
N GLY A 885 11.56 -17.86 3.58
CA GLY A 885 12.51 -16.96 4.20
C GLY A 885 13.85 -17.65 4.36
N ASN A 886 14.75 -17.04 5.07
CA ASN A 886 16.05 -17.59 5.44
C ASN A 886 16.89 -18.12 4.26
N TRP A 887 16.72 -17.56 3.07
CA TRP A 887 17.53 -17.81 1.87
C TRP A 887 18.21 -16.52 1.44
N GLY A 888 19.53 -16.56 1.36
CA GLY A 888 20.31 -15.40 0.92
C GLY A 888 19.89 -14.09 1.56
N HIS A 889 19.61 -13.08 0.76
CA HIS A 889 19.14 -11.77 1.22
C HIS A 889 17.77 -11.80 1.90
N LEU A 890 16.92 -12.78 1.62
CA LEU A 890 15.57 -12.86 2.19
C LEU A 890 15.59 -13.10 3.71
N ARG A 891 16.63 -13.73 4.26
CA ARG A 891 16.78 -13.99 5.69
C ARG A 891 16.99 -12.73 6.54
N PHE A 892 17.42 -11.63 5.94
CA PHE A 892 17.74 -10.39 6.67
C PHE A 892 16.61 -9.37 6.66
N ILE A 893 15.57 -9.59 5.87
CA ILE A 893 14.67 -8.52 5.51
C ILE A 893 13.21 -8.97 5.63
N TYR A 894 12.86 -9.48 6.84
CA TYR A 894 11.49 -9.93 7.07
C TYR A 894 10.44 -8.83 6.80
N ALA A 895 10.71 -7.55 7.09
CA ALA A 895 9.82 -6.43 6.81
C ALA A 895 9.72 -6.07 5.31
N LYS A 896 10.65 -6.56 4.50
CA LYS A 896 10.69 -6.35 3.05
C LYS A 896 10.35 -7.62 2.27
N TRP A 897 10.39 -8.79 2.90
CA TRP A 897 9.97 -10.06 2.30
C TRP A 897 8.93 -10.75 3.16
N ASN A 898 7.76 -10.97 2.60
CA ASN A 898 6.63 -11.54 3.32
C ASN A 898 5.56 -12.00 2.34
N ALA A 899 4.84 -13.05 2.69
CA ALA A 899 3.75 -13.56 1.86
C ALA A 899 2.55 -12.60 1.85
N ASN A 900 2.13 -12.21 0.66
CA ASN A 900 0.92 -11.44 0.48
C ASN A 900 -0.34 -12.28 0.73
N GLN A 901 -1.36 -11.65 1.28
CA GLN A 901 -2.73 -12.14 1.16
C GLN A 901 -3.26 -11.76 -0.22
N HIS A 902 -3.28 -12.70 -1.16
CA HIS A 902 -3.78 -12.46 -2.51
C HIS A 902 -5.30 -12.39 -2.51
N ILE A 903 -5.83 -11.24 -2.83
CA ILE A 903 -7.24 -10.86 -2.60
C ILE A 903 -8.08 -10.81 -3.88
N HIS A 904 -7.49 -10.94 -5.07
CA HIS A 904 -8.21 -10.99 -6.35
C HIS A 904 -8.41 -12.41 -6.90
N GLU A 905 -8.29 -13.39 -6.04
CA GLU A 905 -8.55 -14.80 -6.38
C GLU A 905 -10.02 -15.19 -6.20
N SER A 906 -10.80 -14.38 -5.50
CA SER A 906 -12.23 -14.65 -5.29
C SER A 906 -13.04 -14.46 -6.57
N SER A 907 -14.04 -15.32 -6.72
CA SER A 907 -15.01 -15.29 -7.80
C SER A 907 -16.43 -15.31 -7.27
N TYR A 908 -17.36 -14.85 -8.09
CA TYR A 908 -18.77 -14.67 -7.72
C TYR A 908 -19.71 -15.14 -8.82
N ASP A 909 -20.99 -15.28 -8.49
CA ASP A 909 -22.08 -15.14 -9.42
C ASP A 909 -22.97 -13.95 -8.99
N ILE A 910 -23.83 -13.47 -9.89
CA ILE A 910 -24.65 -12.29 -9.71
C ILE A 910 -26.10 -12.56 -10.13
N GLU A 911 -27.07 -12.07 -9.35
CA GLU A 911 -28.50 -12.13 -9.64
C GLU A 911 -29.22 -10.87 -9.16
N LEU A 912 -30.46 -10.64 -9.60
CA LEU A 912 -31.32 -9.59 -9.06
C LEU A 912 -31.59 -9.88 -7.58
N ALA A 913 -31.49 -8.86 -6.73
CA ALA A 913 -31.89 -8.97 -5.33
C ALA A 913 -33.39 -9.19 -5.23
N LYS A 914 -33.81 -10.04 -4.28
CA LYS A 914 -35.21 -10.32 -4.02
C LYS A 914 -35.83 -9.23 -3.16
N PRO A 915 -37.14 -8.96 -3.29
CA PRO A 915 -37.81 -7.97 -2.44
C PRO A 915 -37.63 -8.16 -0.95
N GLU A 916 -37.61 -9.41 -0.47
CA GLU A 916 -37.35 -9.74 0.93
C GLU A 916 -35.96 -9.36 1.42
N ASP A 917 -34.98 -9.33 0.56
CA ASP A 917 -33.61 -8.93 0.90
C ASP A 917 -33.48 -7.41 1.05
N ILE A 918 -34.22 -6.67 0.20
CA ILE A 918 -34.18 -5.21 0.15
C ILE A 918 -35.01 -4.60 1.28
N ASN A 919 -36.15 -5.21 1.59
CA ASN A 919 -37.12 -4.72 2.58
C ASN A 919 -36.84 -5.22 4.01
N ASP A 920 -35.71 -5.88 4.27
CA ASP A 920 -35.33 -6.28 5.62
C ASP A 920 -35.12 -5.01 6.47
N PRO A 921 -35.84 -4.83 7.61
CA PRO A 921 -35.66 -3.67 8.48
C PRO A 921 -34.26 -3.54 9.06
N ARG A 922 -33.43 -4.58 8.94
CA ARG A 922 -32.00 -4.55 9.26
C ARG A 922 -31.14 -4.10 8.06
N ALA A 923 -31.79 -3.84 6.93
CA ALA A 923 -31.10 -3.39 5.71
C ALA A 923 -30.80 -1.89 5.70
N VAL A 924 -31.25 -1.15 6.72
CA VAL A 924 -31.06 0.31 6.85
C VAL A 924 -29.96 0.63 7.86
#